data_c06d06ee5197183b9e58ff955485c0d3
#
_entry.id   c06d06ee5197183b9e58ff955485c0d3
#
_cell.length_a   1.000
_cell.length_b   1.000
_cell.length_c   1.000
_cell.angle_alpha   90.00
_cell.angle_beta   90.00
_cell.angle_gamma   90.00
#
_symmetry.space_group_name_H-M   'P 1'
#
loop_
_entity.id
_entity.type
_entity.pdbx_description
1 polymer ?
#
loop_
_entity_poly.entity_id
_entity_poly.type
_entity_poly.pdbx_seq_one_letter_code
_entity_poly.pdbx_strand_id
1 'polypeptide(L)'
;MFTPTEIEALPSAIEQLYRSLQLNIMSDLTERLKANGEEITSAADWQINRLYELGVSKDEIDSLIQNTLDVSDDEIDRIYDEVVKSGYARNEELYTGKGKEYIPYAENEQLQQLVKAVKNQTKSECRNITGSLGFAVRNADNTLSFTPLADFYQRTLDNGLMQIASGAVDYNTVLKKAVKAMTDSGLRTVDYASGWSNRVDVAARRALMTGFNQVVAKVNEDNAEQLGTEYFEVSYHRGARPTHQVWQGRVYSKKELETVCGLGTVTGLCGANCYHSYSPFIKDIDTPTYSEEELDRMNEEENTPKEYNGKEYTAYEAQQRQRRLETAMRADRQKIELLTQGGADDDTITGAKVRYFQRQDEYVKFSKAMGLPEQWERITVDGKNALGSKLPKKAERFDRRAEYSLDGDNKRIAQTRADEWYDRANTLEEKTKQFSLNTNEQKYYRPVFEEDISKTFERKIEGETITIDTHKANTLCDNVYISDKVKLKRKELHNFDMQVRKAFDMLGEVETSGKPEICIVTPEEMRVNAIASYMPMQNVLNVNSAYFSTSDLSGLQENLACPQDRLSTILHELIHWQDAKNYRAKFGSINDYFEYCDYLNKIYAPKVEKLINNGYNIEDISEYAFECLKDKAMDEVYNEYRVSKLLG
;
A
#
# COMPACT_ATOMS: atom_id res chain seq x y z
N MET A 1 -17.59 6.00 -21.84
CA MET A 1 -17.15 4.61 -21.63
C MET A 1 -16.11 4.55 -20.54
N PHE A 2 -16.08 3.48 -19.74
CA PHE A 2 -15.00 3.24 -18.79
C PHE A 2 -13.77 2.69 -19.51
N THR A 3 -12.62 3.23 -19.19
CA THR A 3 -11.34 2.71 -19.69
C THR A 3 -10.95 1.41 -18.97
N PRO A 4 -10.15 0.54 -19.59
CA PRO A 4 -9.65 -0.68 -18.92
C PRO A 4 -8.96 -0.40 -17.59
N THR A 5 -8.23 0.71 -17.45
CA THR A 5 -7.58 1.13 -16.20
C THR A 5 -8.58 1.51 -15.11
N GLU A 6 -9.65 2.22 -15.45
CA GLU A 6 -10.73 2.53 -14.50
C GLU A 6 -11.43 1.26 -14.03
N ILE A 7 -11.72 0.32 -14.94
CA ILE A 7 -12.32 -0.98 -14.62
C ILE A 7 -11.42 -1.81 -13.71
N GLU A 8 -10.11 -1.80 -13.95
CA GLU A 8 -9.12 -2.50 -13.10
C GLU A 8 -9.07 -1.94 -11.68
N ALA A 9 -9.17 -0.63 -11.53
CA ALA A 9 -9.09 0.06 -10.23
C ALA A 9 -10.38 -0.05 -9.38
N LEU A 10 -11.52 -0.26 -10.02
CA LEU A 10 -12.84 -0.22 -9.40
C LEU A 10 -13.01 -1.11 -8.16
N PRO A 11 -12.56 -2.37 -8.14
CA PRO A 11 -12.72 -3.25 -6.98
C PRO A 11 -11.67 -3.08 -5.87
N SER A 12 -10.73 -2.14 -6.00
CA SER A 12 -9.57 -2.04 -5.11
C SER A 12 -9.94 -1.85 -3.64
N ALA A 13 -10.96 -1.05 -3.35
CA ALA A 13 -11.42 -0.81 -1.98
C ALA A 13 -12.05 -2.07 -1.35
N ILE A 14 -12.89 -2.77 -2.10
CA ILE A 14 -13.49 -4.04 -1.68
C ILE A 14 -12.42 -5.11 -1.47
N GLU A 15 -11.46 -5.24 -2.39
CA GLU A 15 -10.34 -6.17 -2.21
C GLU A 15 -9.54 -5.88 -0.93
N GLN A 16 -9.25 -4.61 -0.65
CA GLN A 16 -8.53 -4.21 0.56
C GLN A 16 -9.32 -4.53 1.84
N LEU A 17 -10.63 -4.31 1.83
CA LEU A 17 -11.50 -4.62 2.96
C LEU A 17 -11.46 -6.12 3.30
N TYR A 18 -11.57 -7.00 2.30
CA TYR A 18 -11.52 -8.45 2.52
C TYR A 18 -10.11 -8.96 2.86
N ARG A 19 -9.05 -8.28 2.42
CA ARG A 19 -7.69 -8.54 2.90
C ARG A 19 -7.51 -8.17 4.36
N SER A 20 -8.17 -7.11 4.82
CA SER A 20 -8.18 -6.72 6.24
C SER A 20 -8.94 -7.74 7.08
N LEU A 21 -10.10 -8.23 6.61
CA LEU A 21 -10.83 -9.34 7.27
C LEU A 21 -9.92 -10.57 7.40
N GLN A 22 -9.22 -10.95 6.33
CA GLN A 22 -8.28 -12.06 6.35
C GLN A 22 -7.19 -11.88 7.43
N LEU A 23 -6.55 -10.72 7.46
CA LEU A 23 -5.49 -10.45 8.45
C LEU A 23 -6.03 -10.48 9.87
N ASN A 24 -7.20 -9.90 10.13
CA ASN A 24 -7.81 -9.87 11.45
C ASN A 24 -8.18 -11.26 11.96
N ILE A 25 -8.71 -12.13 11.11
CA ILE A 25 -9.01 -13.53 11.45
C ILE A 25 -7.71 -14.30 11.77
N MET A 26 -6.66 -14.13 10.95
CA MET A 26 -5.35 -14.76 11.20
C MET A 26 -4.71 -14.23 12.48
N SER A 27 -4.82 -12.94 12.75
CA SER A 27 -4.33 -12.27 13.95
C SER A 27 -5.04 -12.79 15.21
N ASP A 28 -6.35 -12.94 15.15
CA ASP A 28 -7.13 -13.50 16.25
C ASP A 28 -6.65 -14.91 16.63
N LEU A 29 -6.47 -15.80 15.66
CA LEU A 29 -5.95 -17.14 15.93
C LEU A 29 -4.51 -17.12 16.49
N THR A 30 -3.67 -16.20 16.00
CA THR A 30 -2.29 -16.04 16.50
C THR A 30 -2.27 -15.57 17.94
N GLU A 31 -3.14 -14.61 18.31
CA GLU A 31 -3.29 -14.14 19.69
C GLU A 31 -3.77 -15.25 20.65
N ARG A 32 -4.68 -16.10 20.19
CA ARG A 32 -5.15 -17.25 20.97
C ARG A 32 -4.07 -18.29 21.19
N LEU A 33 -3.27 -18.58 20.16
CA LEU A 33 -2.10 -19.46 20.31
C LEU A 33 -1.11 -18.89 21.34
N LYS A 34 -0.85 -17.58 21.29
CA LYS A 34 0.04 -16.91 22.27
C LYS A 34 -0.49 -16.99 23.68
N ALA A 35 -1.75 -16.57 23.88
CA ALA A 35 -2.38 -16.54 25.20
C ALA A 35 -2.37 -17.94 25.87
N ASN A 36 -2.65 -18.98 25.08
CA ASN A 36 -2.70 -20.36 25.59
C ASN A 36 -1.29 -20.99 25.74
N GLY A 37 -0.31 -20.59 24.93
CA GLY A 37 1.07 -21.09 25.01
C GLY A 37 1.79 -20.66 26.30
N GLU A 38 1.40 -19.54 26.88
CA GLU A 38 1.98 -18.97 28.10
C GLU A 38 1.27 -19.46 29.40
N GLU A 39 0.06 -20.04 29.32
CA GLU A 39 -0.84 -20.21 30.45
C GLU A 39 -1.20 -21.66 30.81
N ILE A 40 -0.81 -22.66 30.01
CA ILE A 40 -1.24 -24.06 30.26
C ILE A 40 -0.34 -24.71 31.30
N THR A 41 -0.91 -24.95 32.50
CA THR A 41 -0.25 -25.63 33.60
C THR A 41 -0.74 -27.06 33.87
N SER A 42 -1.93 -27.43 33.37
CA SER A 42 -2.51 -28.78 33.54
C SER A 42 -3.47 -29.20 32.43
N ALA A 43 -3.71 -30.52 32.29
CA ALA A 43 -4.65 -31.08 31.32
C ALA A 43 -6.11 -30.70 31.59
N ALA A 44 -6.48 -30.41 32.84
CA ALA A 44 -7.83 -29.96 33.21
C ALA A 44 -8.05 -28.50 32.81
N ASP A 45 -7.07 -27.62 33.04
CA ASP A 45 -7.08 -26.22 32.57
C ASP A 45 -7.17 -26.17 31.05
N TRP A 46 -6.49 -27.06 30.36
CA TRP A 46 -6.55 -27.16 28.91
C TRP A 46 -7.96 -27.43 28.39
N GLN A 47 -8.72 -28.37 28.99
CA GLN A 47 -10.08 -28.70 28.53
C GLN A 47 -11.06 -27.55 28.74
N ILE A 48 -10.99 -26.88 29.87
CA ILE A 48 -11.86 -25.74 30.19
C ILE A 48 -11.51 -24.53 29.28
N ASN A 49 -10.23 -24.25 29.12
CA ASN A 49 -9.75 -23.19 28.24
C ASN A 49 -10.15 -23.41 26.79
N ARG A 50 -10.08 -24.66 26.33
CA ARG A 50 -10.48 -25.04 24.96
C ARG A 50 -11.93 -24.71 24.66
N LEU A 51 -12.88 -25.13 25.50
CA LEU A 51 -14.31 -24.89 25.29
C LEU A 51 -14.63 -23.39 25.29
N TYR A 52 -14.00 -22.67 26.20
CA TYR A 52 -14.14 -21.24 26.32
C TYR A 52 -13.59 -20.49 25.07
N GLU A 53 -12.37 -20.80 24.67
CA GLU A 53 -11.73 -20.17 23.50
C GLU A 53 -12.50 -20.39 22.20
N LEU A 54 -13.08 -21.58 22.02
CA LEU A 54 -13.92 -21.85 20.83
C LEU A 54 -15.22 -21.05 20.83
N GLY A 55 -15.85 -20.85 21.98
CA GLY A 55 -17.08 -20.03 22.11
C GLY A 55 -16.80 -18.56 21.81
N VAL A 56 -15.82 -17.98 22.48
CA VAL A 56 -15.45 -16.57 22.29
C VAL A 56 -14.92 -16.28 20.88
N SER A 57 -14.16 -17.22 20.31
CA SER A 57 -13.69 -17.12 18.93
C SER A 57 -14.81 -16.92 17.94
N LYS A 58 -15.92 -17.67 18.11
CA LYS A 58 -17.06 -17.55 17.22
C LYS A 58 -17.66 -16.14 17.26
N ASP A 59 -17.95 -15.63 18.46
CA ASP A 59 -18.58 -14.31 18.62
C ASP A 59 -17.68 -13.17 18.07
N GLU A 60 -16.36 -13.26 18.26
CA GLU A 60 -15.43 -12.27 17.75
C GLU A 60 -15.32 -12.33 16.22
N ILE A 61 -15.27 -13.53 15.64
CA ILE A 61 -15.27 -13.72 14.18
C ILE A 61 -16.57 -13.24 13.57
N ASP A 62 -17.72 -13.58 14.15
CA ASP A 62 -19.02 -13.11 13.68
C ASP A 62 -19.09 -11.58 13.69
N SER A 63 -18.55 -10.94 14.73
CA SER A 63 -18.44 -9.47 14.80
C SER A 63 -17.50 -8.89 13.73
N LEU A 64 -16.37 -9.53 13.46
CA LEU A 64 -15.44 -9.11 12.39
C LEU A 64 -16.10 -9.23 11.01
N ILE A 65 -16.83 -10.31 10.78
CA ILE A 65 -17.57 -10.54 9.53
C ILE A 65 -18.66 -9.47 9.37
N GLN A 66 -19.48 -9.24 10.41
CA GLN A 66 -20.56 -8.25 10.34
C GLN A 66 -20.02 -6.85 10.07
N ASN A 67 -19.00 -6.40 10.78
CA ASN A 67 -18.36 -5.10 10.53
C ASN A 67 -17.79 -4.99 9.09
N THR A 68 -17.25 -6.10 8.57
CA THR A 68 -16.75 -6.11 7.19
C THR A 68 -17.89 -6.00 6.19
N LEU A 69 -19.02 -6.68 6.44
CA LEU A 69 -20.22 -6.59 5.58
C LEU A 69 -20.83 -5.19 5.58
N ASP A 70 -20.93 -4.55 6.75
CA ASP A 70 -21.47 -3.21 6.87
C ASP A 70 -20.65 -2.20 6.04
N VAL A 71 -19.31 -2.21 6.18
CA VAL A 71 -18.43 -1.37 5.38
C VAL A 71 -18.44 -1.75 3.90
N SER A 72 -18.55 -3.05 3.59
CA SER A 72 -18.68 -3.53 2.20
C SER A 72 -19.97 -3.05 1.55
N ASP A 73 -21.08 -3.07 2.28
CA ASP A 73 -22.38 -2.61 1.79
C ASP A 73 -22.36 -1.11 1.47
N ASP A 74 -21.73 -0.28 2.32
CA ASP A 74 -21.54 1.15 2.09
C ASP A 74 -20.65 1.42 0.87
N GLU A 75 -19.56 0.67 0.72
CA GLU A 75 -18.66 0.83 -0.43
C GLU A 75 -19.29 0.36 -1.74
N ILE A 76 -20.08 -0.71 -1.72
CA ILE A 76 -20.88 -1.15 -2.86
C ILE A 76 -21.87 -0.04 -3.26
N ASP A 77 -22.58 0.55 -2.30
CA ASP A 77 -23.49 1.65 -2.58
C ASP A 77 -22.78 2.84 -3.20
N ARG A 78 -21.62 3.24 -2.66
CA ARG A 78 -20.81 4.33 -3.18
C ARG A 78 -20.35 4.06 -4.63
N ILE A 79 -19.82 2.88 -4.89
CA ILE A 79 -19.31 2.52 -6.23
C ILE A 79 -20.44 2.61 -7.27
N TYR A 80 -21.60 2.02 -6.99
CA TYR A 80 -22.68 2.04 -7.96
C TYR A 80 -23.34 3.42 -8.09
N ASP A 81 -23.46 4.18 -7.00
CA ASP A 81 -24.09 5.51 -7.06
C ASP A 81 -23.19 6.56 -7.71
N GLU A 82 -21.90 6.58 -7.40
CA GLU A 82 -20.98 7.59 -7.91
C GLU A 82 -20.40 7.21 -9.26
N VAL A 83 -19.90 5.97 -9.38
CA VAL A 83 -19.17 5.52 -10.58
C VAL A 83 -20.14 5.25 -11.72
N VAL A 84 -21.28 4.60 -11.46
CA VAL A 84 -22.28 4.35 -12.50
C VAL A 84 -22.88 5.66 -13.00
N LYS A 85 -23.23 6.58 -12.10
CA LYS A 85 -23.74 7.92 -12.47
C LYS A 85 -22.72 8.68 -13.34
N SER A 86 -21.46 8.72 -12.91
CA SER A 86 -20.42 9.45 -13.65
C SER A 86 -20.13 8.79 -15.01
N GLY A 87 -20.11 7.47 -15.06
CA GLY A 87 -19.93 6.72 -16.30
C GLY A 87 -21.09 6.88 -17.27
N TYR A 88 -22.32 6.88 -16.76
CA TYR A 88 -23.52 7.10 -17.57
C TYR A 88 -23.60 8.53 -18.11
N ALA A 89 -23.22 9.53 -17.28
CA ALA A 89 -23.22 10.95 -17.72
C ALA A 89 -22.27 11.20 -18.91
N ARG A 90 -21.21 10.41 -19.08
CA ARG A 90 -20.32 10.51 -20.27
C ARG A 90 -21.04 10.20 -21.59
N ASN A 91 -22.21 9.55 -21.55
CA ASN A 91 -22.99 9.27 -22.74
C ASN A 91 -23.73 10.52 -23.25
N GLU A 92 -23.88 11.59 -22.46
CA GLU A 92 -24.53 12.83 -22.87
C GLU A 92 -23.88 13.42 -24.11
N GLU A 93 -22.55 13.44 -24.18
CA GLU A 93 -21.82 13.91 -25.38
C GLU A 93 -22.09 13.04 -26.61
N LEU A 94 -22.22 11.72 -26.39
CA LEU A 94 -22.55 10.78 -27.48
C LEU A 94 -23.94 11.05 -28.06
N TYR A 95 -24.94 11.34 -27.23
CA TYR A 95 -26.31 11.63 -27.66
C TYR A 95 -26.42 13.00 -28.31
N THR A 96 -25.89 14.04 -27.69
CA THR A 96 -25.94 15.42 -28.16
C THR A 96 -25.19 15.58 -29.47
N GLY A 97 -24.03 14.95 -29.62
CA GLY A 97 -23.25 14.93 -30.86
C GLY A 97 -23.99 14.26 -32.05
N LYS A 98 -25.01 13.46 -31.77
CA LYS A 98 -25.83 12.75 -32.74
C LYS A 98 -27.26 13.34 -32.89
N GLY A 99 -27.53 14.46 -32.20
CA GLY A 99 -28.85 15.12 -32.24
C GLY A 99 -29.97 14.31 -31.60
N LYS A 100 -29.62 13.43 -30.63
CA LYS A 100 -30.57 12.61 -29.87
C LYS A 100 -30.78 13.19 -28.46
N GLU A 101 -31.95 12.90 -27.87
CA GLU A 101 -32.28 13.30 -26.53
C GLU A 101 -31.57 12.37 -25.53
N TYR A 102 -30.84 12.95 -24.57
CA TYR A 102 -30.21 12.22 -23.47
C TYR A 102 -31.11 12.29 -22.23
N ILE A 103 -31.42 11.13 -21.64
CA ILE A 103 -32.17 11.05 -20.39
C ILE A 103 -31.16 10.99 -19.23
N PRO A 104 -31.08 12.02 -18.36
CA PRO A 104 -30.19 11.99 -17.20
C PRO A 104 -30.46 10.79 -16.26
N TYR A 105 -29.44 10.32 -15.55
CA TYR A 105 -29.61 9.20 -14.61
C TYR A 105 -30.76 9.42 -13.61
N ALA A 106 -30.94 10.65 -13.12
CA ALA A 106 -31.97 11.00 -12.16
C ALA A 106 -33.41 10.81 -12.70
N GLU A 107 -33.58 10.81 -14.02
CA GLU A 107 -34.85 10.65 -14.72
C GLU A 107 -35.01 9.25 -15.34
N ASN A 108 -33.95 8.43 -15.36
CA ASN A 108 -33.96 7.08 -15.90
C ASN A 108 -34.36 6.04 -14.84
N GLU A 109 -35.65 5.89 -14.60
CA GLU A 109 -36.18 4.96 -13.60
C GLU A 109 -35.78 3.50 -13.85
N GLN A 110 -35.69 3.07 -15.12
CA GLN A 110 -35.30 1.70 -15.46
C GLN A 110 -33.86 1.42 -15.07
N LEU A 111 -32.94 2.34 -15.34
CA LEU A 111 -31.53 2.21 -14.96
C LEU A 111 -31.37 2.25 -13.44
N GLN A 112 -32.12 3.12 -12.75
CA GLN A 112 -32.10 3.17 -11.28
C GLN A 112 -32.58 1.86 -10.65
N GLN A 113 -33.66 1.25 -11.19
CA GLN A 113 -34.16 -0.05 -10.71
C GLN A 113 -33.14 -1.16 -10.95
N LEU A 114 -32.50 -1.19 -12.12
CA LEU A 114 -31.43 -2.13 -12.42
C LEU A 114 -30.26 -1.98 -11.43
N VAL A 115 -29.76 -0.77 -11.24
CA VAL A 115 -28.66 -0.48 -10.31
C VAL A 115 -29.02 -0.94 -8.91
N LYS A 116 -30.24 -0.67 -8.43
CA LYS A 116 -30.72 -1.14 -7.13
C LYS A 116 -30.75 -2.67 -7.04
N ALA A 117 -31.21 -3.36 -8.07
CA ALA A 117 -31.25 -4.83 -8.11
C ALA A 117 -29.83 -5.41 -8.07
N VAL A 118 -28.92 -4.87 -8.86
CA VAL A 118 -27.52 -5.30 -8.92
C VAL A 118 -26.78 -5.02 -7.60
N LYS A 119 -27.02 -3.88 -6.94
CA LYS A 119 -26.50 -3.61 -5.59
C LYS A 119 -26.90 -4.71 -4.62
N ASN A 120 -28.20 -5.03 -4.55
CA ASN A 120 -28.71 -6.06 -3.64
C ASN A 120 -28.12 -7.43 -3.95
N GLN A 121 -27.96 -7.77 -5.24
CA GLN A 121 -27.31 -9.01 -5.66
C GLN A 121 -25.85 -9.04 -5.19
N THR A 122 -25.07 -7.98 -5.43
CA THR A 122 -23.66 -7.90 -5.02
C THR A 122 -23.50 -8.01 -3.50
N LYS A 123 -24.34 -7.33 -2.73
CA LYS A 123 -24.37 -7.43 -1.26
C LYS A 123 -24.72 -8.85 -0.79
N SER A 124 -25.67 -9.51 -1.45
CA SER A 124 -26.03 -10.90 -1.16
C SER A 124 -24.87 -11.86 -1.43
N GLU A 125 -24.15 -11.68 -2.54
CA GLU A 125 -22.95 -12.47 -2.84
C GLU A 125 -21.82 -12.25 -1.81
N CYS A 126 -21.63 -11.03 -1.31
CA CYS A 126 -20.68 -10.75 -0.21
C CYS A 126 -21.06 -11.51 1.08
N ARG A 127 -22.35 -11.61 1.40
CA ARG A 127 -22.83 -12.44 2.54
C ARG A 127 -22.58 -13.93 2.30
N ASN A 128 -22.82 -14.45 1.09
CA ASN A 128 -22.51 -15.83 0.73
C ASN A 128 -21.00 -16.12 0.88
N ILE A 129 -20.15 -15.21 0.43
CA ILE A 129 -18.69 -15.32 0.55
C ILE A 129 -18.28 -15.44 2.03
N THR A 130 -18.82 -14.59 2.90
CA THR A 130 -18.48 -14.62 4.32
C THR A 130 -19.14 -15.78 5.09
N GLY A 131 -20.19 -16.36 4.56
CA GLY A 131 -20.87 -17.53 5.15
C GLY A 131 -20.12 -18.86 4.96
N SER A 132 -19.06 -18.90 4.15
CA SER A 132 -18.31 -20.13 3.81
C SER A 132 -16.80 -19.98 3.91
N LEU A 133 -16.34 -19.32 4.96
CA LEU A 133 -14.90 -19.03 5.19
C LEU A 133 -14.11 -20.26 5.66
N GLY A 134 -12.82 -20.31 5.29
CA GLY A 134 -11.89 -21.33 5.74
C GLY A 134 -10.49 -21.18 5.15
N PHE A 135 -9.69 -22.22 5.31
CA PHE A 135 -8.32 -22.28 4.80
C PHE A 135 -8.10 -23.55 3.97
N ALA A 136 -7.26 -23.47 2.94
CA ALA A 136 -6.79 -24.67 2.23
C ALA A 136 -5.59 -25.25 2.97
N VAL A 137 -5.75 -26.43 3.50
CA VAL A 137 -4.71 -27.15 4.26
C VAL A 137 -4.07 -28.21 3.36
N ARG A 138 -2.76 -28.30 3.44
CA ARG A 138 -1.99 -29.32 2.74
C ARG A 138 -2.02 -30.62 3.54
N ASN A 139 -2.56 -31.67 2.94
CA ASN A 139 -2.62 -33.00 3.50
C ASN A 139 -1.26 -33.71 3.41
N ALA A 140 -1.16 -34.88 4.06
CA ALA A 140 0.06 -35.72 4.05
C ALA A 140 0.45 -36.20 2.64
N ASP A 141 -0.51 -36.41 1.75
CA ASP A 141 -0.33 -36.79 0.34
C ASP A 141 -0.02 -35.57 -0.58
N ASN A 142 0.24 -34.40 0.02
CA ASN A 142 0.51 -33.14 -0.67
C ASN A 142 -0.69 -32.54 -1.42
N THR A 143 -1.88 -33.10 -1.32
CA THR A 143 -3.12 -32.48 -1.82
C THR A 143 -3.56 -31.30 -0.94
N LEU A 144 -4.33 -30.38 -1.51
CA LEU A 144 -4.94 -29.28 -0.77
C LEU A 144 -6.41 -29.59 -0.52
N SER A 145 -6.85 -29.53 0.72
CA SER A 145 -8.26 -29.64 1.10
C SER A 145 -8.73 -28.35 1.78
N PHE A 146 -9.94 -27.93 1.43
CA PHE A 146 -10.59 -26.82 2.14
C PHE A 146 -11.04 -27.29 3.53
N THR A 147 -10.68 -26.51 4.54
CA THR A 147 -11.07 -26.74 5.94
C THR A 147 -11.90 -25.52 6.39
N PRO A 148 -13.15 -25.71 6.78
CA PRO A 148 -13.98 -24.62 7.32
C PRO A 148 -13.29 -23.89 8.46
N LEU A 149 -13.61 -22.63 8.64
CA LEU A 149 -12.91 -21.75 9.57
C LEU A 149 -12.94 -22.29 11.01
N ALA A 150 -14.12 -22.72 11.49
CA ALA A 150 -14.28 -23.30 12.82
C ALA A 150 -13.41 -24.55 13.02
N ASP A 151 -13.41 -25.47 12.03
CA ASP A 151 -12.60 -26.69 12.09
C ASP A 151 -11.10 -26.37 12.05
N PHE A 152 -10.69 -25.37 11.27
CA PHE A 152 -9.30 -24.94 11.19
C PHE A 152 -8.84 -24.35 12.54
N TYR A 153 -9.65 -23.50 13.17
CA TYR A 153 -9.39 -22.96 14.49
C TYR A 153 -9.24 -24.07 15.52
N GLN A 154 -10.24 -24.95 15.60
CA GLN A 154 -10.25 -26.07 16.54
C GLN A 154 -9.00 -26.94 16.37
N ARG A 155 -8.71 -27.40 15.16
CA ARG A 155 -7.54 -28.25 14.89
C ARG A 155 -6.21 -27.56 15.20
N THR A 156 -6.09 -26.27 14.88
CA THR A 156 -4.86 -25.53 15.10
C THR A 156 -4.61 -25.28 16.58
N LEU A 157 -5.63 -24.92 17.34
CA LEU A 157 -5.53 -24.74 18.79
C LEU A 157 -5.32 -26.08 19.49
N ASP A 158 -6.13 -27.12 19.23
CA ASP A 158 -6.03 -28.43 19.86
C ASP A 158 -4.65 -29.07 19.62
N ASN A 159 -4.20 -29.14 18.37
CA ASN A 159 -2.92 -29.74 18.05
C ASN A 159 -1.75 -28.91 18.55
N GLY A 160 -1.85 -27.59 18.45
CA GLY A 160 -0.80 -26.67 18.94
C GLY A 160 -0.63 -26.79 20.44
N LEU A 161 -1.72 -26.67 21.17
CA LEU A 161 -1.72 -26.73 22.62
C LEU A 161 -1.32 -28.10 23.17
N MET A 162 -1.78 -29.20 22.53
CA MET A 162 -1.37 -30.54 22.92
C MET A 162 0.14 -30.76 22.71
N GLN A 163 0.71 -30.27 21.61
CA GLN A 163 2.13 -30.36 21.33
C GLN A 163 2.99 -29.57 22.34
N ILE A 164 2.53 -28.37 22.72
CA ILE A 164 3.21 -27.53 23.73
C ILE A 164 3.09 -28.18 25.10
N ALA A 165 1.88 -28.57 25.53
CA ALA A 165 1.62 -29.15 26.86
C ALA A 165 2.34 -30.47 27.08
N SER A 166 2.52 -31.29 26.03
CA SER A 166 3.28 -32.53 26.09
C SER A 166 4.80 -32.34 26.03
N GLY A 167 5.28 -31.15 25.79
CA GLY A 167 6.71 -30.85 25.58
C GLY A 167 7.27 -31.45 24.26
N ALA A 168 6.39 -31.94 23.38
CA ALA A 168 6.81 -32.55 22.11
C ALA A 168 7.37 -31.54 21.12
N VAL A 169 6.84 -30.30 21.15
CA VAL A 169 7.25 -29.20 20.26
C VAL A 169 7.22 -27.89 21.05
N ASP A 170 8.19 -27.02 20.83
CA ASP A 170 8.24 -25.69 21.42
C ASP A 170 7.19 -24.76 20.79
N TYR A 171 6.81 -23.72 21.55
CA TYR A 171 5.83 -22.72 21.12
C TYR A 171 6.15 -22.08 19.78
N ASN A 172 7.40 -21.68 19.57
CA ASN A 172 7.85 -21.04 18.34
C ASN A 172 7.61 -21.89 17.09
N THR A 173 7.86 -23.21 17.21
CA THR A 173 7.62 -24.17 16.12
C THR A 173 6.13 -24.31 15.83
N VAL A 174 5.27 -24.35 16.85
CA VAL A 174 3.80 -24.40 16.67
C VAL A 174 3.30 -23.11 16.00
N LEU A 175 3.70 -21.96 16.53
CA LEU A 175 3.35 -20.64 15.97
C LEU A 175 3.77 -20.53 14.48
N LYS A 176 5.02 -20.91 14.19
CA LYS A 176 5.56 -20.89 12.81
C LYS A 176 4.76 -21.75 11.85
N LYS A 177 4.33 -22.96 12.28
CA LYS A 177 3.49 -23.86 11.48
C LYS A 177 2.10 -23.28 11.23
N ALA A 178 1.45 -22.74 12.26
CA ALA A 178 0.12 -22.15 12.17
C ALA A 178 0.12 -20.92 11.25
N VAL A 179 1.03 -19.99 11.50
CA VAL A 179 1.19 -18.78 10.65
C VAL A 179 1.50 -19.14 9.20
N LYS A 180 2.37 -20.15 8.98
CA LYS A 180 2.68 -20.63 7.64
C LYS A 180 1.43 -21.20 6.95
N ALA A 181 0.65 -22.03 7.63
CA ALA A 181 -0.57 -22.62 7.06
C ALA A 181 -1.58 -21.55 6.65
N MET A 182 -1.81 -20.54 7.51
CA MET A 182 -2.70 -19.43 7.23
C MET A 182 -2.23 -18.56 6.05
N THR A 183 -0.98 -18.14 6.07
CA THR A 183 -0.44 -17.21 5.07
C THR A 183 -0.21 -17.84 3.70
N ASP A 184 0.16 -19.12 3.64
CA ASP A 184 0.31 -19.85 2.38
C ASP A 184 -1.05 -20.06 1.69
N SER A 185 -2.12 -20.35 2.47
CA SER A 185 -3.48 -20.51 1.95
C SER A 185 -4.11 -19.15 1.59
N GLY A 186 -4.01 -18.18 2.49
CA GLY A 186 -4.92 -17.05 2.59
C GLY A 186 -6.32 -17.50 3.00
N LEU A 187 -7.12 -16.58 3.53
CA LEU A 187 -8.53 -16.84 3.83
C LEU A 187 -9.29 -17.10 2.52
N ARG A 188 -10.11 -18.12 2.53
CA ARG A 188 -10.83 -18.60 1.35
C ARG A 188 -12.32 -18.74 1.65
N THR A 189 -13.11 -18.68 0.60
CA THR A 189 -14.50 -19.07 0.57
C THR A 189 -14.65 -20.30 -0.34
N VAL A 190 -15.60 -21.17 -0.07
CA VAL A 190 -15.90 -22.33 -0.89
C VAL A 190 -17.30 -22.22 -1.50
N ASP A 191 -17.41 -22.51 -2.77
CA ASP A 191 -18.67 -22.79 -3.43
C ASP A 191 -19.02 -24.25 -3.19
N TYR A 192 -19.99 -24.50 -2.33
CA TYR A 192 -20.40 -25.86 -1.96
C TYR A 192 -20.98 -26.67 -3.14
N ALA A 193 -21.52 -25.99 -4.15
CA ALA A 193 -22.07 -26.69 -5.33
C ALA A 193 -20.97 -27.28 -6.22
N SER A 194 -19.88 -26.55 -6.41
CA SER A 194 -18.74 -26.97 -7.25
C SER A 194 -17.58 -27.54 -6.45
N GLY A 195 -17.53 -27.33 -5.13
CA GLY A 195 -16.38 -27.64 -4.27
C GLY A 195 -15.16 -26.74 -4.52
N TRP A 196 -15.28 -25.75 -5.38
CA TRP A 196 -14.19 -24.85 -5.74
C TRP A 196 -13.99 -23.77 -4.69
N SER A 197 -12.75 -23.58 -4.26
CA SER A 197 -12.44 -22.54 -3.27
C SER A 197 -11.60 -21.40 -3.87
N ASN A 198 -11.97 -20.17 -3.53
CA ASN A 198 -11.27 -18.95 -3.96
C ASN A 198 -10.79 -18.17 -2.74
N ARG A 199 -9.78 -17.33 -2.89
CA ARG A 199 -9.42 -16.33 -1.88
C ARG A 199 -10.58 -15.33 -1.75
N VAL A 200 -10.84 -14.88 -0.53
CA VAL A 200 -11.99 -14.00 -0.24
C VAL A 200 -11.91 -12.66 -0.99
N ASP A 201 -10.72 -12.06 -1.10
CA ASP A 201 -10.51 -10.82 -1.86
C ASP A 201 -10.82 -11.01 -3.36
N VAL A 202 -10.46 -12.15 -3.93
CA VAL A 202 -10.78 -12.49 -5.34
C VAL A 202 -12.26 -12.77 -5.54
N ALA A 203 -12.92 -13.43 -4.58
CA ALA A 203 -14.34 -13.71 -4.65
C ALA A 203 -15.16 -12.42 -4.57
N ALA A 204 -14.85 -11.54 -3.62
CA ALA A 204 -15.51 -10.24 -3.46
C ALA A 204 -15.31 -9.34 -4.70
N ARG A 205 -14.09 -9.29 -5.26
CA ARG A 205 -13.85 -8.63 -6.53
C ARG A 205 -14.75 -9.15 -7.64
N ARG A 206 -14.88 -10.48 -7.78
CA ARG A 206 -15.73 -11.08 -8.82
C ARG A 206 -17.20 -10.71 -8.64
N ALA A 207 -17.70 -10.72 -7.41
CA ALA A 207 -19.07 -10.33 -7.12
C ALA A 207 -19.35 -8.90 -7.60
N LEU A 208 -18.50 -7.95 -7.22
CA LEU A 208 -18.62 -6.55 -7.65
C LEU A 208 -18.53 -6.40 -9.18
N MET A 209 -17.53 -7.02 -9.81
CA MET A 209 -17.29 -6.89 -11.25
C MET A 209 -18.40 -7.53 -12.08
N THR A 210 -18.99 -8.63 -11.60
CA THR A 210 -20.15 -9.24 -12.28
C THR A 210 -21.32 -8.28 -12.31
N GLY A 211 -21.65 -7.68 -11.19
CA GLY A 211 -22.75 -6.70 -11.12
C GLY A 211 -22.44 -5.44 -11.96
N PHE A 212 -21.22 -4.91 -11.86
CA PHE A 212 -20.81 -3.77 -12.67
C PHE A 212 -20.96 -4.03 -14.18
N ASN A 213 -20.50 -5.19 -14.65
CA ASN A 213 -20.61 -5.55 -16.06
C ASN A 213 -22.07 -5.73 -16.51
N GLN A 214 -22.97 -6.19 -15.63
CA GLN A 214 -24.41 -6.24 -15.95
C GLN A 214 -25.00 -4.84 -16.19
N VAL A 215 -24.64 -3.86 -15.37
CA VAL A 215 -25.08 -2.46 -15.55
C VAL A 215 -24.51 -1.89 -16.84
N VAL A 216 -23.22 -2.07 -17.10
CA VAL A 216 -22.55 -1.58 -18.33
C VAL A 216 -23.18 -2.21 -19.58
N ALA A 217 -23.45 -3.53 -19.55
CA ALA A 217 -24.10 -4.22 -20.67
C ALA A 217 -25.46 -3.62 -21.00
N LYS A 218 -26.30 -3.41 -19.98
CA LYS A 218 -27.62 -2.82 -20.18
C LYS A 218 -27.55 -1.40 -20.70
N VAL A 219 -26.66 -0.56 -20.15
CA VAL A 219 -26.46 0.82 -20.66
C VAL A 219 -26.03 0.81 -22.13
N ASN A 220 -25.11 -0.09 -22.50
CA ASN A 220 -24.65 -0.18 -23.88
C ASN A 220 -25.75 -0.68 -24.84
N GLU A 221 -26.59 -1.61 -24.39
CA GLU A 221 -27.74 -2.07 -25.18
C GLU A 221 -28.77 -0.94 -25.40
N ASP A 222 -29.13 -0.21 -24.35
CA ASP A 222 -30.06 0.90 -24.41
C ASP A 222 -29.51 2.03 -25.32
N ASN A 223 -28.22 2.33 -25.20
CA ASN A 223 -27.55 3.29 -26.05
C ASN A 223 -27.56 2.86 -27.51
N ALA A 224 -27.29 1.59 -27.81
CA ALA A 224 -27.29 1.08 -29.19
C ALA A 224 -28.69 1.15 -29.79
N GLU A 225 -29.74 0.78 -29.07
CA GLU A 225 -31.13 0.87 -29.51
C GLU A 225 -31.53 2.33 -29.83
N GLN A 226 -31.23 3.27 -28.93
CA GLN A 226 -31.54 4.69 -29.11
C GLN A 226 -30.75 5.33 -30.28
N LEU A 227 -29.49 4.92 -30.44
CA LEU A 227 -28.64 5.40 -31.55
C LEU A 227 -28.95 4.71 -32.88
N GLY A 228 -29.74 3.61 -32.85
CA GLY A 228 -30.12 2.86 -34.06
C GLY A 228 -28.97 2.07 -34.65
N THR A 229 -28.09 1.52 -33.84
CA THR A 229 -26.96 0.69 -34.29
C THR A 229 -27.00 -0.70 -33.67
N GLU A 230 -26.49 -1.69 -34.43
CA GLU A 230 -26.27 -3.07 -33.97
C GLU A 230 -24.78 -3.38 -33.74
N TYR A 231 -23.91 -2.38 -33.92
CA TYR A 231 -22.46 -2.54 -33.86
C TYR A 231 -21.89 -1.92 -32.61
N PHE A 232 -20.80 -2.56 -32.12
CA PHE A 232 -20.10 -2.15 -30.93
C PHE A 232 -18.58 -2.25 -31.13
N GLU A 233 -17.84 -1.27 -30.67
CA GLU A 233 -16.40 -1.31 -30.59
C GLU A 233 -15.96 -1.85 -29.20
N VAL A 234 -15.09 -2.85 -29.21
CA VAL A 234 -14.52 -3.43 -28.00
C VAL A 234 -13.22 -2.70 -27.66
N SER A 235 -13.01 -2.37 -26.40
CA SER A 235 -11.79 -1.69 -25.97
C SER A 235 -10.55 -2.58 -26.10
N TYR A 236 -9.38 -1.95 -26.33
CA TYR A 236 -8.08 -2.63 -26.27
C TYR A 236 -7.53 -2.61 -24.84
N HIS A 237 -6.95 -3.73 -24.39
CA HIS A 237 -6.32 -3.87 -23.09
C HIS A 237 -4.96 -4.55 -23.24
N ARG A 238 -3.89 -3.80 -22.99
CA ARG A 238 -2.52 -4.34 -23.07
C ARG A 238 -2.31 -5.49 -22.06
N GLY A 239 -1.70 -6.58 -22.51
CA GLY A 239 -1.51 -7.79 -21.72
C GLY A 239 -2.80 -8.58 -21.50
N ALA A 240 -3.76 -8.45 -22.40
CA ALA A 240 -4.94 -9.30 -22.42
C ALA A 240 -4.54 -10.78 -22.54
N ARG A 241 -5.40 -11.67 -21.99
CA ARG A 241 -5.17 -13.11 -22.17
C ARG A 241 -5.21 -13.49 -23.65
N PRO A 242 -4.44 -14.50 -24.10
CA PRO A 242 -4.35 -14.82 -25.53
C PRO A 242 -5.70 -15.03 -26.23
N THR A 243 -6.71 -15.58 -25.53
CA THR A 243 -8.07 -15.74 -26.06
C THR A 243 -8.82 -14.43 -26.25
N HIS A 244 -8.37 -13.33 -25.64
CA HIS A 244 -8.96 -12.00 -25.78
C HIS A 244 -8.21 -11.13 -26.78
N GLN A 245 -6.91 -11.36 -26.99
CA GLN A 245 -6.11 -10.61 -27.96
C GLN A 245 -6.64 -10.71 -29.39
N VAL A 246 -7.26 -11.84 -29.74
CA VAL A 246 -7.76 -12.11 -31.09
C VAL A 246 -8.96 -11.24 -31.46
N TRP A 247 -9.68 -10.69 -30.50
CA TRP A 247 -10.90 -9.91 -30.77
C TRP A 247 -10.91 -8.52 -30.12
N GLN A 248 -9.96 -8.15 -29.27
CA GLN A 248 -9.93 -6.82 -28.67
C GLN A 248 -9.68 -5.70 -29.69
N GLY A 249 -10.16 -4.49 -29.40
CA GLY A 249 -9.94 -3.28 -30.21
C GLY A 249 -10.73 -3.24 -31.53
N ARG A 250 -11.61 -4.21 -31.81
CA ARG A 250 -12.33 -4.36 -33.05
C ARG A 250 -13.81 -4.06 -32.91
N VAL A 251 -14.49 -3.88 -34.06
CA VAL A 251 -15.92 -3.61 -34.14
C VAL A 251 -16.68 -4.88 -34.47
N TYR A 252 -17.73 -5.16 -33.70
CA TYR A 252 -18.56 -6.36 -33.84
C TYR A 252 -20.05 -6.02 -33.83
N SER A 253 -20.86 -6.81 -34.50
CA SER A 253 -22.31 -6.82 -34.30
C SER A 253 -22.66 -7.43 -32.93
N LYS A 254 -23.87 -7.16 -32.42
CA LYS A 254 -24.36 -7.76 -31.16
C LYS A 254 -24.20 -9.29 -31.16
N LYS A 255 -24.54 -9.94 -32.27
CA LYS A 255 -24.41 -11.39 -32.43
C LYS A 255 -22.94 -11.87 -32.35
N GLU A 256 -22.03 -11.12 -32.93
CA GLU A 256 -20.60 -11.43 -32.91
C GLU A 256 -19.99 -11.19 -31.52
N LEU A 257 -20.45 -10.20 -30.74
CA LEU A 257 -20.05 -10.06 -29.35
C LEU A 257 -20.33 -11.35 -28.54
N GLU A 258 -21.44 -12.02 -28.79
CA GLU A 258 -21.78 -13.29 -28.13
C GLU A 258 -20.96 -14.47 -28.69
N THR A 259 -20.87 -14.59 -30.02
CA THR A 259 -20.31 -15.78 -30.68
C THR A 259 -18.79 -15.75 -30.83
N VAL A 260 -18.19 -14.57 -31.03
CA VAL A 260 -16.73 -14.39 -31.20
C VAL A 260 -16.07 -13.96 -29.92
N CYS A 261 -16.62 -12.92 -29.24
CA CYS A 261 -16.03 -12.36 -28.03
C CYS A 261 -16.50 -13.10 -26.77
N GLY A 262 -17.53 -13.97 -26.89
CA GLY A 262 -18.06 -14.76 -25.78
C GLY A 262 -18.79 -13.92 -24.72
N LEU A 263 -19.42 -12.80 -25.10
CA LEU A 263 -20.24 -12.02 -24.17
C LEU A 263 -21.30 -12.89 -23.51
N GLY A 264 -21.46 -12.77 -22.20
CA GLY A 264 -22.36 -13.61 -21.40
C GLY A 264 -21.75 -14.93 -20.93
N THR A 265 -20.52 -15.27 -21.33
CA THR A 265 -19.79 -16.44 -20.81
C THR A 265 -18.79 -16.07 -19.73
N VAL A 266 -18.46 -17.02 -18.85
CA VAL A 266 -17.53 -16.79 -17.72
C VAL A 266 -16.13 -16.36 -18.19
N THR A 267 -15.69 -16.83 -19.34
CA THR A 267 -14.33 -16.60 -19.86
C THR A 267 -14.26 -15.60 -21.01
N GLY A 268 -15.38 -15.08 -21.47
CA GLY A 268 -15.46 -14.14 -22.59
C GLY A 268 -15.41 -12.67 -22.20
N LEU A 269 -15.91 -11.83 -23.09
CA LEU A 269 -16.02 -10.39 -22.91
C LEU A 269 -16.88 -10.07 -21.68
N CYS A 270 -16.41 -9.16 -20.83
CA CYS A 270 -17.02 -8.81 -19.55
C CYS A 270 -17.16 -9.99 -18.57
N GLY A 271 -16.54 -11.13 -18.82
CA GLY A 271 -16.50 -12.28 -17.93
C GLY A 271 -15.48 -12.14 -16.80
N ALA A 272 -15.21 -13.24 -16.10
CA ALA A 272 -14.32 -13.25 -14.93
C ALA A 272 -12.90 -12.76 -15.27
N ASN A 273 -12.44 -11.72 -14.55
CA ASN A 273 -11.15 -11.06 -14.76
C ASN A 273 -10.94 -10.50 -16.19
N CYS A 274 -12.00 -10.14 -16.87
CA CYS A 274 -11.96 -9.35 -18.09
C CYS A 274 -11.97 -7.86 -17.74
N TYR A 275 -11.09 -7.06 -18.35
CA TYR A 275 -11.04 -5.61 -18.21
C TYR A 275 -11.51 -4.88 -19.46
N HIS A 276 -11.95 -5.62 -20.47
CA HIS A 276 -12.51 -5.04 -21.67
C HIS A 276 -13.90 -4.49 -21.41
N SER A 277 -14.16 -3.34 -21.99
CA SER A 277 -15.50 -2.76 -22.17
C SER A 277 -15.86 -2.75 -23.64
N TYR A 278 -17.09 -2.44 -23.94
CA TYR A 278 -17.55 -2.22 -25.31
C TYR A 278 -18.53 -1.05 -25.34
N SER A 279 -18.71 -0.42 -26.48
CA SER A 279 -19.63 0.70 -26.66
C SER A 279 -20.26 0.68 -28.02
N PRO A 280 -21.48 1.27 -28.19
CA PRO A 280 -22.11 1.40 -29.48
C PRO A 280 -21.20 2.08 -30.51
N PHE A 281 -21.18 1.53 -31.69
CA PHE A 281 -20.45 2.03 -32.85
C PHE A 281 -21.40 2.21 -34.01
N ILE A 282 -21.41 3.38 -34.64
CA ILE A 282 -22.29 3.67 -35.77
C ILE A 282 -21.49 3.57 -37.06
N LYS A 283 -21.74 2.50 -37.83
CA LYS A 283 -21.15 2.35 -39.18
C LYS A 283 -21.43 3.59 -40.02
N ASP A 284 -20.48 3.96 -40.84
CA ASP A 284 -20.54 5.11 -41.76
C ASP A 284 -20.42 6.50 -41.07
N ILE A 285 -20.40 6.57 -39.76
CA ILE A 285 -20.18 7.81 -38.99
C ILE A 285 -18.93 7.71 -38.11
N ASP A 286 -18.81 6.65 -37.35
CA ASP A 286 -17.69 6.47 -36.42
C ASP A 286 -16.49 5.81 -37.12
N THR A 287 -15.28 6.19 -36.70
CA THR A 287 -14.04 5.57 -37.17
C THR A 287 -13.51 4.65 -36.04
N PRO A 288 -13.14 3.40 -36.34
CA PRO A 288 -12.54 2.54 -35.35
C PRO A 288 -11.33 3.19 -34.70
N THR A 289 -11.16 3.00 -33.39
CA THR A 289 -10.04 3.57 -32.63
C THR A 289 -8.69 3.07 -33.13
N TYR A 290 -8.64 1.84 -33.63
CA TYR A 290 -7.43 1.21 -34.18
C TYR A 290 -7.70 0.61 -35.56
N SER A 291 -6.72 0.70 -36.46
CA SER A 291 -6.76 -0.08 -37.72
C SER A 291 -6.38 -1.53 -37.47
N GLU A 292 -6.71 -2.42 -38.41
CA GLU A 292 -6.33 -3.85 -38.33
C GLU A 292 -4.80 -4.01 -38.24
N GLU A 293 -4.06 -3.23 -39.04
CA GLU A 293 -2.60 -3.26 -39.08
C GLU A 293 -1.98 -2.79 -37.73
N GLU A 294 -2.61 -1.80 -37.08
CA GLU A 294 -2.18 -1.35 -35.76
C GLU A 294 -2.42 -2.42 -34.70
N LEU A 295 -3.58 -3.06 -34.70
CA LEU A 295 -3.91 -4.13 -33.78
C LEU A 295 -2.98 -5.34 -33.96
N ASP A 296 -2.70 -5.72 -35.20
CA ASP A 296 -1.79 -6.83 -35.49
C ASP A 296 -0.37 -6.53 -35.01
N ARG A 297 0.14 -5.31 -35.25
CA ARG A 297 1.43 -4.87 -34.73
C ARG A 297 1.47 -4.86 -33.20
N MET A 298 0.43 -4.31 -32.55
CA MET A 298 0.33 -4.26 -31.08
C MET A 298 0.31 -5.68 -30.48
N ASN A 299 -0.44 -6.59 -31.10
CA ASN A 299 -0.49 -7.99 -30.67
C ASN A 299 0.86 -8.71 -30.90
N GLU A 300 1.57 -8.43 -32.00
CA GLU A 300 2.90 -8.97 -32.26
C GLU A 300 3.91 -8.48 -31.23
N GLU A 301 3.90 -7.18 -30.90
CA GLU A 301 4.74 -6.60 -29.85
C GLU A 301 4.48 -7.25 -28.49
N GLU A 302 3.22 -7.50 -28.12
CA GLU A 302 2.85 -8.12 -26.85
C GLU A 302 3.19 -9.61 -26.78
N ASN A 303 3.15 -10.30 -27.90
CA ASN A 303 3.48 -11.70 -28.02
C ASN A 303 4.99 -11.94 -28.25
N THR A 304 5.77 -10.87 -28.55
CA THR A 304 7.23 -10.96 -28.64
C THR A 304 7.81 -11.17 -27.24
N PRO A 305 8.43 -12.35 -26.97
CA PRO A 305 8.88 -12.64 -25.62
C PRO A 305 10.07 -11.77 -25.20
N LYS A 306 10.10 -11.41 -23.92
CA LYS A 306 11.26 -10.79 -23.27
C LYS A 306 11.89 -11.76 -22.31
N GLU A 307 13.23 -11.84 -22.31
CA GLU A 307 13.97 -12.73 -21.43
C GLU A 307 14.21 -12.12 -20.04
N TYR A 308 14.07 -12.95 -19.00
CA TYR A 308 14.51 -12.64 -17.64
C TYR A 308 15.00 -13.92 -16.94
N ASN A 309 16.27 -13.92 -16.52
CA ASN A 309 16.91 -15.05 -15.83
C ASN A 309 16.80 -16.39 -16.62
N GLY A 310 17.02 -16.34 -17.92
CA GLY A 310 16.99 -17.52 -18.79
C GLY A 310 15.59 -18.04 -19.11
N LYS A 311 14.55 -17.28 -18.81
CA LYS A 311 13.16 -17.62 -19.14
C LYS A 311 12.51 -16.47 -19.91
N GLU A 312 11.82 -16.84 -20.96
CA GLU A 312 11.06 -15.92 -21.81
C GLU A 312 9.63 -15.72 -21.29
N TYR A 313 9.10 -14.51 -21.46
CA TYR A 313 7.76 -14.10 -21.04
C TYR A 313 7.13 -13.20 -22.10
N THR A 314 5.93 -13.55 -22.56
CA THR A 314 5.05 -12.62 -23.27
C THR A 314 4.52 -11.54 -22.32
N ALA A 315 3.89 -10.47 -22.82
CA ALA A 315 3.31 -9.42 -21.97
C ALA A 315 2.30 -9.99 -20.96
N TYR A 316 1.44 -10.90 -21.40
CA TYR A 316 0.48 -11.58 -20.52
C TYR A 316 1.17 -12.41 -19.43
N GLU A 317 2.14 -13.26 -19.81
CA GLU A 317 2.87 -14.10 -18.85
C GLU A 317 3.67 -13.28 -17.85
N ALA A 318 4.25 -12.17 -18.29
CA ALA A 318 4.96 -11.23 -17.43
C ALA A 318 4.02 -10.61 -16.38
N GLN A 319 2.84 -10.14 -16.78
CA GLN A 319 1.83 -9.66 -15.84
C GLN A 319 1.38 -10.75 -14.86
N GLN A 320 1.16 -11.98 -15.32
CA GLN A 320 0.80 -13.09 -14.44
C GLN A 320 1.93 -13.42 -13.43
N ARG A 321 3.19 -13.35 -13.86
CA ARG A 321 4.33 -13.53 -12.95
C ARG A 321 4.41 -12.41 -11.92
N GLN A 322 4.25 -11.14 -12.36
CA GLN A 322 4.22 -9.99 -11.48
C GLN A 322 3.15 -10.15 -10.39
N ARG A 323 1.92 -10.50 -10.75
CA ARG A 323 0.81 -10.74 -9.80
C ARG A 323 1.07 -11.87 -8.81
N ARG A 324 1.80 -12.92 -9.24
CA ARG A 324 2.24 -14.00 -8.32
C ARG A 324 3.25 -13.48 -7.30
N LEU A 325 4.18 -12.62 -7.70
CA LEU A 325 5.13 -11.98 -6.81
C LEU A 325 4.41 -11.07 -5.80
N GLU A 326 3.49 -10.24 -6.25
CA GLU A 326 2.66 -9.39 -5.39
C GLU A 326 1.89 -10.19 -4.33
N THR A 327 1.25 -11.27 -4.75
CA THR A 327 0.51 -12.17 -3.84
C THR A 327 1.44 -12.82 -2.80
N ALA A 328 2.62 -13.24 -3.23
CA ALA A 328 3.61 -13.85 -2.35
C ALA A 328 4.22 -12.83 -1.38
N MET A 329 4.45 -11.58 -1.82
CA MET A 329 4.90 -10.49 -0.94
C MET A 329 3.85 -10.13 0.10
N ARG A 330 2.55 -10.11 -0.25
CA ARG A 330 1.48 -9.96 0.75
C ARG A 330 1.52 -11.05 1.82
N ALA A 331 1.66 -12.30 1.38
CA ALA A 331 1.76 -13.43 2.32
C ALA A 331 2.99 -13.32 3.23
N ASP A 332 4.14 -12.87 2.72
CA ASP A 332 5.34 -12.65 3.54
C ASP A 332 5.13 -11.48 4.54
N ARG A 333 4.48 -10.39 4.15
CA ARG A 333 4.15 -9.28 5.08
C ARG A 333 3.21 -9.74 6.19
N GLN A 334 2.14 -10.44 5.85
CA GLN A 334 1.22 -11.03 6.83
C GLN A 334 1.97 -11.97 7.78
N LYS A 335 2.89 -12.77 7.24
CA LYS A 335 3.71 -13.67 8.03
C LYS A 335 4.60 -12.94 9.03
N ILE A 336 5.27 -11.88 8.61
CA ILE A 336 6.10 -11.05 9.50
C ILE A 336 5.24 -10.46 10.62
N GLU A 337 4.08 -9.90 10.28
CA GLU A 337 3.17 -9.29 11.25
C GLU A 337 2.65 -10.30 12.27
N LEU A 338 2.16 -11.44 11.81
CA LEU A 338 1.61 -12.49 12.68
C LEU A 338 2.70 -13.14 13.56
N LEU A 339 3.91 -13.37 13.04
CA LEU A 339 5.03 -13.88 13.83
C LEU A 339 5.46 -12.87 14.91
N THR A 340 5.50 -11.59 14.58
CA THR A 340 5.83 -10.53 15.56
C THR A 340 4.74 -10.44 16.63
N GLN A 341 3.48 -10.42 16.25
CA GLN A 341 2.34 -10.38 17.17
C GLN A 341 2.29 -11.62 18.08
N GLY A 342 2.57 -12.80 17.50
CA GLY A 342 2.64 -14.05 18.25
C GLY A 342 3.84 -14.16 19.19
N GLY A 343 4.81 -13.25 19.12
CA GLY A 343 6.02 -13.30 19.96
C GLY A 343 7.01 -14.37 19.51
N ALA A 344 7.16 -14.58 18.19
CA ALA A 344 8.20 -15.45 17.66
C ALA A 344 9.60 -14.92 18.00
N ASP A 345 10.59 -15.83 18.02
CA ASP A 345 11.99 -15.43 18.19
C ASP A 345 12.49 -14.52 17.06
N ASP A 346 13.50 -13.70 17.38
CA ASP A 346 14.06 -12.71 16.45
C ASP A 346 14.63 -13.35 15.19
N ASP A 347 15.21 -14.54 15.26
CA ASP A 347 15.77 -15.26 14.11
C ASP A 347 14.65 -15.67 13.14
N THR A 348 13.52 -16.10 13.68
CA THR A 348 12.33 -16.47 12.90
C THR A 348 11.74 -15.26 12.17
N ILE A 349 11.61 -14.12 12.88
CA ILE A 349 11.12 -12.86 12.34
C ILE A 349 12.10 -12.34 11.28
N THR A 350 13.40 -12.33 11.59
CA THR A 350 14.44 -11.90 10.64
C THR A 350 14.46 -12.75 9.38
N GLY A 351 14.36 -14.09 9.52
CA GLY A 351 14.27 -14.97 8.38
C GLY A 351 13.03 -14.75 7.49
N ALA A 352 11.92 -14.30 8.08
CA ALA A 352 10.73 -13.89 7.32
C ALA A 352 10.95 -12.56 6.59
N LYS A 353 11.57 -11.56 7.26
CA LYS A 353 11.94 -10.27 6.65
C LYS A 353 12.90 -10.44 5.49
N VAL A 354 13.94 -11.26 5.63
CA VAL A 354 14.90 -11.54 4.55
C VAL A 354 14.20 -12.09 3.31
N ARG A 355 13.28 -13.05 3.47
CA ARG A 355 12.50 -13.59 2.34
C ARG A 355 11.63 -12.54 1.66
N TYR A 356 10.99 -11.67 2.44
CA TYR A 356 10.22 -10.56 1.88
C TYR A 356 11.09 -9.63 1.03
N PHE A 357 12.25 -9.20 1.55
CA PHE A 357 13.15 -8.31 0.82
C PHE A 357 13.75 -8.96 -0.44
N GLN A 358 14.10 -10.25 -0.39
CA GLN A 358 14.56 -10.99 -1.57
C GLN A 358 13.48 -11.01 -2.67
N ARG A 359 12.21 -11.22 -2.27
CA ARG A 359 11.09 -11.23 -3.21
C ARG A 359 10.75 -9.85 -3.73
N GLN A 360 10.90 -8.82 -2.90
CA GLN A 360 10.76 -7.43 -3.28
C GLN A 360 11.81 -7.04 -4.33
N ASP A 361 13.07 -7.41 -4.13
CA ASP A 361 14.15 -7.18 -5.09
C ASP A 361 13.87 -7.89 -6.43
N GLU A 362 13.41 -9.15 -6.37
CA GLU A 362 12.96 -9.88 -7.57
C GLU A 362 11.80 -9.16 -8.28
N TYR A 363 10.80 -8.68 -7.53
CA TYR A 363 9.65 -7.96 -8.07
C TYR A 363 10.06 -6.70 -8.82
N VAL A 364 10.91 -5.87 -8.22
CA VAL A 364 11.41 -4.62 -8.83
C VAL A 364 12.23 -4.94 -10.09
N LYS A 365 13.20 -5.85 -10.00
CA LYS A 365 14.05 -6.22 -11.13
C LYS A 365 13.24 -6.84 -12.27
N PHE A 366 12.30 -7.72 -11.96
CA PHE A 366 11.42 -8.35 -12.93
C PHE A 366 10.52 -7.32 -13.63
N SER A 367 9.84 -6.46 -12.84
CA SER A 367 8.95 -5.43 -13.37
C SER A 367 9.70 -4.49 -14.32
N LYS A 368 10.90 -4.04 -13.94
CA LYS A 368 11.75 -3.20 -14.77
C LYS A 368 12.17 -3.91 -16.07
N ALA A 369 12.60 -5.17 -15.99
CA ALA A 369 13.03 -5.94 -17.17
C ALA A 369 11.88 -6.16 -18.17
N MET A 370 10.67 -6.37 -17.67
CA MET A 370 9.46 -6.58 -18.50
C MET A 370 8.83 -5.26 -18.96
N GLY A 371 9.24 -4.10 -18.44
CA GLY A 371 8.62 -2.80 -18.70
C GLY A 371 7.22 -2.69 -18.09
N LEU A 372 6.98 -3.33 -16.93
CA LEU A 372 5.73 -3.27 -16.21
C LEU A 372 5.80 -2.23 -15.08
N PRO A 373 4.75 -1.43 -14.86
CA PRO A 373 4.69 -0.54 -13.72
C PRO A 373 4.61 -1.34 -12.41
N GLU A 374 5.25 -0.85 -11.37
CA GLU A 374 5.15 -1.42 -10.04
C GLU A 374 3.82 -1.00 -9.39
N GLN A 375 3.07 -1.97 -8.87
CA GLN A 375 1.75 -1.77 -8.27
C GLN A 375 1.81 -2.02 -6.75
N TRP A 376 2.47 -1.11 -6.03
CA TRP A 376 2.70 -1.24 -4.58
C TRP A 376 1.42 -1.29 -3.74
N GLU A 377 0.34 -0.66 -4.21
CA GLU A 377 -0.99 -0.73 -3.60
C GLU A 377 -1.53 -2.16 -3.53
N ARG A 378 -1.12 -3.03 -4.44
CA ARG A 378 -1.51 -4.46 -4.45
C ARG A 378 -0.76 -5.28 -3.41
N ILE A 379 0.36 -4.79 -2.90
CA ILE A 379 1.19 -5.46 -1.89
C ILE A 379 0.81 -4.99 -0.48
N THR A 380 0.12 -3.86 -0.37
CA THR A 380 -0.30 -3.30 0.91
C THR A 380 -1.33 -4.21 1.58
N VAL A 381 -1.04 -4.59 2.81
CA VAL A 381 -1.91 -5.43 3.67
C VAL A 381 -2.64 -4.56 4.68
N ASP A 382 -2.26 -3.30 4.80
CA ASP A 382 -2.69 -2.35 5.82
C ASP A 382 -4.11 -1.84 5.59
N GLY A 383 -5.07 -2.70 5.78
CA GLY A 383 -6.42 -2.25 6.10
C GLY A 383 -6.43 -1.62 7.48
N LYS A 384 -5.80 -0.46 7.64
CA LYS A 384 -5.64 0.22 8.94
C LYS A 384 -6.91 0.67 9.59
N ASN A 385 -7.99 0.46 8.95
CA ASN A 385 -9.07 1.25 9.36
C ASN A 385 -10.14 0.43 9.88
N ALA A 386 -10.48 -0.18 10.46
CA ALA A 386 -11.84 -0.30 10.72
C ALA A 386 -12.29 -1.33 11.66
N LEU A 387 -11.55 -2.23 11.96
CA LEU A 387 -12.07 -3.27 12.84
C LEU A 387 -11.52 -3.03 14.25
N GLY A 388 -12.24 -2.22 14.96
CA GLY A 388 -12.06 -1.74 16.30
C GLY A 388 -11.06 -2.43 17.23
N SER A 389 -10.51 -1.72 18.18
CA SER A 389 -9.53 -2.24 19.10
C SER A 389 -9.98 -3.58 19.69
N LYS A 390 -9.19 -4.62 19.51
CA LYS A 390 -9.47 -5.95 20.04
C LYS A 390 -9.29 -6.04 21.57
N LEU A 391 -8.77 -4.98 22.19
CA LEU A 391 -8.44 -4.96 23.62
C LEU A 391 -9.66 -5.02 24.54
N PRO A 392 -10.73 -4.27 24.34
CA PRO A 392 -11.96 -4.43 25.12
C PRO A 392 -12.53 -5.86 25.04
N LYS A 393 -12.55 -6.41 23.81
CA LYS A 393 -13.00 -7.80 23.60
C LYS A 393 -12.15 -8.84 24.28
N LYS A 394 -10.85 -8.55 24.43
CA LYS A 394 -9.91 -9.43 25.14
C LYS A 394 -10.14 -9.42 26.65
N ALA A 395 -10.46 -8.24 27.21
CA ALA A 395 -10.87 -8.12 28.62
C ALA A 395 -12.19 -8.87 28.90
N GLU A 396 -13.23 -8.66 28.07
CA GLU A 396 -14.50 -9.40 28.16
C GLU A 396 -14.32 -10.92 28.08
N ARG A 397 -13.31 -11.37 27.33
CA ARG A 397 -12.96 -12.79 27.22
C ARG A 397 -12.50 -13.36 28.57
N PHE A 398 -11.67 -12.64 29.31
CA PHE A 398 -11.23 -13.07 30.64
C PHE A 398 -12.36 -13.00 31.65
N ASP A 399 -13.24 -12.02 31.58
CA ASP A 399 -14.43 -11.94 32.43
C ASP A 399 -15.36 -13.14 32.23
N ARG A 400 -15.69 -13.48 30.98
CA ARG A 400 -16.49 -14.67 30.67
C ARG A 400 -15.79 -15.97 31.13
N ARG A 401 -14.47 -16.03 31.03
CA ARG A 401 -13.70 -17.16 31.54
C ARG A 401 -13.80 -17.30 33.05
N ALA A 402 -13.82 -16.19 33.78
CA ALA A 402 -14.05 -16.18 35.21
C ALA A 402 -15.47 -16.66 35.58
N GLU A 403 -16.49 -16.33 34.79
CA GLU A 403 -17.86 -16.78 35.00
C GLU A 403 -18.03 -18.30 34.81
N TYR A 404 -17.32 -18.88 33.81
CA TYR A 404 -17.42 -20.31 33.50
C TYR A 404 -16.49 -21.20 34.33
N SER A 405 -15.58 -20.62 35.12
CA SER A 405 -14.67 -21.39 35.96
C SER A 405 -15.35 -21.99 37.18
N LEU A 406 -15.24 -23.30 37.35
CA LEU A 406 -15.80 -24.02 38.48
C LEU A 406 -14.87 -24.00 39.72
N ASP A 407 -13.61 -23.68 39.51
CA ASP A 407 -12.57 -23.63 40.54
C ASP A 407 -12.35 -22.18 40.98
N GLY A 408 -12.37 -21.93 42.30
CA GLY A 408 -12.23 -20.60 42.91
C GLY A 408 -10.89 -19.90 42.58
N ASP A 409 -9.79 -20.67 42.47
CA ASP A 409 -8.48 -20.12 42.17
C ASP A 409 -8.37 -19.73 40.69
N ASN A 410 -8.87 -20.55 39.81
CA ASN A 410 -8.93 -20.23 38.36
C ASN A 410 -9.87 -19.06 38.07
N LYS A 411 -10.97 -18.95 38.82
CA LYS A 411 -11.87 -17.81 38.76
C LYS A 411 -11.15 -16.51 39.14
N ARG A 412 -10.39 -16.54 40.24
CA ARG A 412 -9.62 -15.39 40.74
C ARG A 412 -8.52 -14.96 39.73
N ILE A 413 -7.80 -15.93 39.17
CA ILE A 413 -6.75 -15.65 38.17
C ILE A 413 -7.37 -15.06 36.90
N ALA A 414 -8.49 -15.62 36.43
CA ALA A 414 -9.18 -15.10 35.25
C ALA A 414 -9.72 -13.68 35.47
N GLN A 415 -10.26 -13.39 36.67
CA GLN A 415 -10.73 -12.06 37.03
C GLN A 415 -9.60 -11.04 37.09
N THR A 416 -8.46 -11.37 37.76
CA THR A 416 -7.28 -10.49 37.80
C THR A 416 -6.78 -10.15 36.39
N ARG A 417 -6.80 -11.13 35.48
CA ARG A 417 -6.41 -10.91 34.08
C ARG A 417 -7.41 -10.08 33.29
N ALA A 418 -8.72 -10.26 33.56
CA ALA A 418 -9.74 -9.39 33.00
C ALA A 418 -9.51 -7.94 33.41
N ASP A 419 -9.29 -7.70 34.71
CA ASP A 419 -9.02 -6.36 35.27
C ASP A 419 -7.77 -5.72 34.62
N GLU A 420 -6.67 -6.47 34.49
CA GLU A 420 -5.44 -6.01 33.80
C GLU A 420 -5.70 -5.65 32.34
N TRP A 421 -6.55 -6.42 31.64
CA TRP A 421 -6.89 -6.14 30.25
C TRP A 421 -7.86 -4.97 30.11
N TYR A 422 -8.80 -4.78 31.08
CA TYR A 422 -9.65 -3.58 31.13
C TYR A 422 -8.83 -2.33 31.37
N ASP A 423 -7.84 -2.37 32.26
CA ASP A 423 -6.92 -1.24 32.48
C ASP A 423 -6.09 -0.91 31.25
N ARG A 424 -5.58 -1.94 30.56
CA ARG A 424 -4.90 -1.75 29.26
C ARG A 424 -5.82 -1.23 28.17
N ALA A 425 -7.07 -1.73 28.10
CA ALA A 425 -8.05 -1.28 27.16
C ALA A 425 -8.46 0.18 27.42
N ASN A 426 -8.69 0.55 28.67
CA ASN A 426 -9.00 1.92 29.08
C ASN A 426 -7.83 2.88 28.75
N THR A 427 -6.59 2.47 29.07
CA THR A 427 -5.40 3.25 28.72
C THR A 427 -5.25 3.43 27.20
N LEU A 428 -5.59 2.40 26.42
CA LEU A 428 -5.55 2.47 24.96
C LEU A 428 -6.74 3.27 24.41
N GLU A 429 -7.90 3.15 25.03
CA GLU A 429 -9.09 3.92 24.68
C GLU A 429 -8.93 5.39 25.02
N GLU A 430 -8.26 5.73 26.13
CA GLU A 430 -7.84 7.12 26.43
C GLU A 430 -6.84 7.63 25.42
N LYS A 431 -5.83 6.83 25.08
CA LYS A 431 -4.89 7.13 23.99
C LYS A 431 -5.59 7.21 22.63
N THR A 432 -6.58 6.36 22.39
CA THR A 432 -7.39 6.37 21.14
C THR A 432 -8.40 7.50 21.14
N LYS A 433 -8.96 7.89 22.29
CA LYS A 433 -9.79 9.10 22.44
C LYS A 433 -8.97 10.37 22.31
N GLN A 434 -7.76 10.44 22.84
CA GLN A 434 -6.80 11.51 22.50
C GLN A 434 -6.46 11.50 21.01
N PHE A 435 -6.41 10.35 20.38
CA PHE A 435 -6.31 10.19 18.92
C PHE A 435 -7.59 10.61 18.18
N SER A 436 -8.80 10.32 18.72
CA SER A 436 -10.10 10.58 18.06
C SER A 436 -10.68 11.96 18.38
N LEU A 437 -10.31 12.58 19.49
CA LEU A 437 -10.62 14.01 19.76
C LEU A 437 -9.91 14.94 18.78
N ASN A 438 -8.94 14.42 18.04
CA ASN A 438 -8.24 15.07 16.95
C ASN A 438 -8.65 14.56 15.58
N THR A 439 -9.95 14.33 15.31
CA THR A 439 -10.41 13.87 13.98
C THR A 439 -10.08 14.86 12.85
N ASN A 440 -9.91 16.13 13.13
CA ASN A 440 -9.28 17.08 12.21
C ASN A 440 -7.73 17.02 12.22
N GLU A 441 -7.11 16.45 13.25
CA GLU A 441 -5.68 16.23 13.41
C GLU A 441 -5.25 14.79 13.07
N GLN A 442 -6.17 13.86 12.79
CA GLN A 442 -5.87 12.49 12.31
C GLN A 442 -5.10 12.46 10.97
N LYS A 443 -4.96 13.60 10.31
CA LYS A 443 -4.07 13.79 9.16
C LYS A 443 -2.59 13.89 9.55
N TYR A 444 -2.23 14.07 10.81
CA TYR A 444 -0.88 14.38 11.24
C TYR A 444 -0.26 13.21 11.99
N TYR A 445 0.99 12.95 11.70
CA TYR A 445 1.79 11.94 12.36
C TYR A 445 2.15 12.45 13.77
N ARG A 446 1.77 11.68 14.82
CA ARG A 446 2.50 11.68 16.09
C ARG A 446 3.40 10.46 16.08
N PRO A 447 4.72 10.62 16.23
CA PRO A 447 5.61 9.47 16.31
C PRO A 447 5.15 8.56 17.47
N VAL A 448 4.98 7.26 17.19
CA VAL A 448 4.88 6.25 18.24
C VAL A 448 6.33 5.98 18.63
N PHE A 449 6.74 6.50 19.77
CA PHE A 449 8.08 6.30 20.29
C PHE A 449 8.20 4.90 20.87
N GLU A 450 9.20 4.13 20.41
CA GLU A 450 9.61 2.90 21.11
C GLU A 450 10.40 3.22 22.39
N GLU A 451 10.99 4.40 22.50
CA GLU A 451 11.52 5.04 23.70
C GLU A 451 11.44 6.55 23.51
N ASP A 452 11.16 7.33 24.56
CA ASP A 452 11.17 8.80 24.54
C ASP A 452 12.59 9.35 24.30
N ILE A 453 13.10 9.17 23.07
CA ILE A 453 14.38 9.76 22.68
C ILE A 453 14.09 11.19 22.24
N SER A 454 14.06 12.09 23.21
CA SER A 454 14.10 13.51 22.97
C SER A 454 15.55 13.97 22.79
N LYS A 455 15.76 14.91 21.88
CA LYS A 455 17.05 15.55 21.67
C LYS A 455 16.83 17.04 21.47
N THR A 456 17.67 17.82 22.14
CA THR A 456 17.67 19.28 22.00
C THR A 456 18.79 19.69 21.05
N PHE A 457 18.46 20.44 20.01
CA PHE A 457 19.42 21.02 19.08
C PHE A 457 19.62 22.51 19.42
N GLU A 458 20.87 22.95 19.46
CA GLU A 458 21.23 24.34 19.60
C GLU A 458 21.66 24.91 18.23
N ARG A 459 21.08 26.03 17.85
CA ARG A 459 21.48 26.77 16.63
C ARG A 459 21.93 28.16 17.00
N LYS A 460 23.07 28.58 16.45
CA LYS A 460 23.53 29.96 16.56
C LYS A 460 23.24 30.69 15.26
N ILE A 461 22.38 31.71 15.32
CA ILE A 461 21.97 32.53 14.17
C ILE A 461 22.10 33.98 14.62
N GLU A 462 22.87 34.79 13.88
CA GLU A 462 23.08 36.23 14.13
C GLU A 462 23.50 36.56 15.56
N GLY A 463 24.25 35.66 16.21
CA GLY A 463 24.74 35.84 17.59
C GLY A 463 23.79 35.38 18.69
N GLU A 464 22.55 34.99 18.37
CA GLU A 464 21.59 34.38 19.30
C GLU A 464 21.67 32.85 19.23
N THR A 465 21.56 32.18 20.37
CA THR A 465 21.43 30.73 20.45
C THR A 465 19.96 30.37 20.59
N ILE A 466 19.43 29.59 19.65
CA ILE A 466 18.08 29.04 19.71
C ILE A 466 18.18 27.58 20.10
N THR A 467 17.33 27.18 21.03
CA THR A 467 17.16 25.81 21.48
C THR A 467 15.91 25.21 20.84
N ILE A 468 16.04 24.07 20.21
CA ILE A 468 14.94 23.37 19.53
C ILE A 468 14.78 22.00 20.18
N ASP A 469 13.68 21.82 20.89
CA ASP A 469 13.31 20.53 21.48
C ASP A 469 12.65 19.66 20.40
N THR A 470 13.14 18.43 20.29
CA THR A 470 12.73 17.52 19.22
C THR A 470 12.53 16.11 19.74
N HIS A 471 11.75 15.34 19.01
CA HIS A 471 11.59 13.89 19.21
C HIS A 471 12.13 13.14 18.01
N LYS A 472 12.73 11.98 18.25
CA LYS A 472 13.18 11.08 17.18
C LYS A 472 11.99 10.55 16.40
N ALA A 473 12.01 10.68 15.09
CA ALA A 473 10.98 10.16 14.22
C ALA A 473 11.16 8.67 13.95
N ASN A 474 10.06 7.92 13.93
CA ASN A 474 10.07 6.53 13.48
C ASN A 474 10.08 6.48 11.95
N THR A 475 11.28 6.61 11.38
CA THR A 475 11.56 6.56 9.95
C THR A 475 12.54 5.44 9.65
N LEU A 476 12.65 5.08 8.38
CA LEU A 476 13.65 4.11 7.91
C LEU A 476 15.08 4.69 7.92
N CYS A 477 15.20 6.01 8.02
CA CYS A 477 16.45 6.70 8.30
C CYS A 477 16.55 6.91 9.82
N ASP A 478 17.53 6.29 10.45
CA ASP A 478 17.65 6.24 11.92
C ASP A 478 17.92 7.60 12.61
N ASN A 479 18.15 8.67 11.86
CA ASN A 479 18.67 9.96 12.36
C ASN A 479 17.73 11.13 12.10
N VAL A 480 16.41 10.91 11.99
CA VAL A 480 15.43 11.97 11.77
C VAL A 480 14.79 12.41 13.09
N TYR A 481 14.82 13.69 13.35
CA TYR A 481 14.23 14.34 14.53
C TYR A 481 13.22 15.40 14.08
N ILE A 482 12.12 15.54 14.79
CA ILE A 482 11.04 16.49 14.47
C ILE A 482 10.86 17.42 15.66
N SER A 483 10.86 18.74 15.41
CA SER A 483 10.55 19.73 16.44
C SER A 483 9.17 19.50 17.04
N ASP A 484 9.03 19.68 18.35
CA ASP A 484 7.77 19.54 19.08
C ASP A 484 6.66 20.49 18.57
N LYS A 485 7.04 21.54 17.85
CA LYS A 485 6.14 22.51 17.24
C LYS A 485 5.68 22.12 15.82
N VAL A 486 6.31 21.11 15.20
CA VAL A 486 6.02 20.68 13.84
C VAL A 486 4.96 19.57 13.85
N LYS A 487 3.92 19.74 13.02
CA LYS A 487 2.89 18.71 12.78
C LYS A 487 2.99 18.24 11.35
N LEU A 488 3.32 16.96 11.15
CA LEU A 488 3.43 16.32 9.84
C LEU A 488 2.41 15.21 9.66
N LYS A 489 1.92 15.07 8.44
CA LYS A 489 1.12 13.89 8.04
C LYS A 489 2.06 12.70 7.86
N ARG A 490 1.62 11.52 8.28
CA ARG A 490 2.40 10.27 8.13
C ARG A 490 2.86 10.03 6.69
N LYS A 491 2.03 10.36 5.70
CA LYS A 491 2.36 10.23 4.29
C LYS A 491 3.47 11.20 3.87
N GLU A 492 3.48 12.40 4.42
CA GLU A 492 4.51 13.41 4.15
C GLU A 492 5.86 12.96 4.68
N LEU A 493 5.89 12.48 5.92
CA LEU A 493 7.12 11.94 6.52
C LEU A 493 7.63 10.71 5.78
N HIS A 494 6.75 9.79 5.37
CA HIS A 494 7.15 8.63 4.58
C HIS A 494 7.73 9.01 3.22
N ASN A 495 7.10 9.95 2.52
CA ASN A 495 7.62 10.43 1.24
C ASN A 495 8.98 11.11 1.40
N PHE A 496 9.16 11.88 2.46
CA PHE A 496 10.44 12.50 2.79
C PHE A 496 11.53 11.46 3.04
N ASP A 497 11.26 10.47 3.87
CA ASP A 497 12.16 9.37 4.17
C ASP A 497 12.62 8.62 2.91
N MET A 498 11.70 8.38 1.98
CA MET A 498 12.00 7.78 0.68
C MET A 498 12.89 8.68 -0.19
N GLN A 499 12.67 10.00 -0.16
CA GLN A 499 13.51 10.95 -0.90
C GLN A 499 14.92 11.05 -0.33
N VAL A 500 15.05 11.10 1.00
CA VAL A 500 16.36 11.08 1.69
C VAL A 500 17.13 9.82 1.33
N ARG A 501 16.50 8.65 1.37
CA ARG A 501 17.13 7.38 0.97
C ARG A 501 17.58 7.41 -0.48
N LYS A 502 16.69 7.84 -1.38
CA LYS A 502 17.02 7.94 -2.80
C LYS A 502 18.20 8.88 -3.04
N ALA A 503 18.29 9.98 -2.32
CA ALA A 503 19.39 10.91 -2.41
C ALA A 503 20.71 10.28 -1.92
N PHE A 504 20.72 9.54 -0.81
CA PHE A 504 21.89 8.78 -0.37
C PHE A 504 22.34 7.72 -1.38
N ASP A 505 21.38 6.98 -1.96
CA ASP A 505 21.67 5.98 -3.00
C ASP A 505 22.28 6.62 -4.25
N MET A 506 21.78 7.78 -4.69
CA MET A 506 22.32 8.54 -5.83
C MET A 506 23.74 9.06 -5.59
N LEU A 507 24.08 9.36 -4.33
CA LEU A 507 25.42 9.77 -3.93
C LEU A 507 26.38 8.59 -3.73
N GLY A 508 25.89 7.34 -3.81
CA GLY A 508 26.67 6.14 -3.55
C GLY A 508 26.99 5.90 -2.08
N GLU A 509 26.25 6.53 -1.17
CA GLU A 509 26.49 6.51 0.27
C GLU A 509 25.60 5.45 0.95
N VAL A 510 26.00 4.20 0.86
CA VAL A 510 25.23 3.04 1.37
C VAL A 510 25.48 2.77 2.85
N GLU A 511 26.64 3.17 3.38
CA GLU A 511 27.01 2.92 4.78
C GLU A 511 26.34 3.87 5.76
N THR A 512 25.94 3.33 6.94
CA THR A 512 25.20 4.06 7.97
C THR A 512 26.05 4.98 8.83
N SER A 513 27.38 4.83 8.85
CA SER A 513 28.27 5.62 9.71
C SER A 513 28.55 7.02 9.15
N GLY A 514 28.38 8.03 10.00
CA GLY A 514 28.73 9.42 9.68
C GLY A 514 27.66 10.21 8.92
N LYS A 515 26.45 9.67 8.71
CA LYS A 515 25.32 10.40 8.14
C LYS A 515 24.95 11.60 9.02
N PRO A 516 24.41 12.70 8.42
CA PRO A 516 23.97 13.84 9.19
C PRO A 516 22.72 13.49 10.00
N GLU A 517 22.54 14.12 11.14
CA GLU A 517 21.25 14.16 11.78
C GLU A 517 20.33 15.07 10.97
N ILE A 518 19.08 14.65 10.77
CA ILE A 518 18.09 15.42 10.03
C ILE A 518 17.09 15.98 11.03
N CYS A 519 16.99 17.31 11.10
CA CYS A 519 16.11 18.01 12.02
C CYS A 519 15.02 18.75 11.25
N ILE A 520 13.76 18.33 11.40
CA ILE A 520 12.61 19.00 10.78
C ILE A 520 12.10 20.08 11.73
N VAL A 521 12.14 21.33 11.29
CA VAL A 521 11.91 22.52 12.10
C VAL A 521 10.80 23.40 11.52
N THR A 522 10.21 24.29 12.33
CA THR A 522 9.27 25.28 11.80
C THR A 522 10.00 26.39 11.01
N PRO A 523 9.27 27.17 10.17
CA PRO A 523 9.85 28.34 9.50
C PRO A 523 10.51 29.34 10.49
N GLU A 524 9.91 29.53 11.66
CA GLU A 524 10.41 30.44 12.71
C GLU A 524 11.69 29.88 13.37
N GLU A 525 11.79 28.58 13.52
CA GLU A 525 13.00 27.90 14.03
C GLU A 525 14.08 27.81 12.97
N MET A 526 13.70 27.80 11.69
CA MET A 526 14.64 27.85 10.56
C MET A 526 15.36 29.21 10.51
N ARG A 527 14.68 30.31 10.74
CA ARG A 527 15.16 31.72 10.76
C ARG A 527 15.94 32.17 9.51
N VAL A 528 16.06 31.32 8.53
CA VAL A 528 16.60 31.65 7.21
C VAL A 528 15.53 31.32 6.17
N ASN A 529 15.46 32.13 5.14
CA ASN A 529 14.51 31.90 4.04
C ASN A 529 15.02 30.74 3.14
N ALA A 530 15.12 29.57 3.75
CA ALA A 530 15.59 28.36 3.09
C ALA A 530 14.63 27.17 3.33
N ILE A 531 14.53 26.29 2.34
CA ILE A 531 13.71 25.08 2.42
C ILE A 531 14.47 24.00 3.21
N ALA A 532 15.77 23.90 3.01
CA ALA A 532 16.67 23.05 3.77
C ALA A 532 18.03 23.75 3.94
N SER A 533 18.85 23.31 4.88
CA SER A 533 20.18 23.85 5.11
C SER A 533 21.04 22.85 5.87
N TYR A 534 22.17 22.48 5.32
CA TYR A 534 23.14 21.64 6.02
C TYR A 534 24.11 22.48 6.85
N MET A 535 24.32 22.10 8.10
CA MET A 535 25.23 22.77 9.03
C MET A 535 26.50 21.93 9.21
N PRO A 536 27.59 22.26 8.52
CA PRO A 536 28.79 21.40 8.47
C PRO A 536 29.48 21.25 9.82
N MET A 537 29.48 22.26 10.69
CA MET A 537 30.12 22.17 11.99
C MET A 537 29.39 21.21 12.97
N GLN A 538 28.08 21.10 12.86
CA GLN A 538 27.23 20.29 13.72
C GLN A 538 26.86 18.94 13.11
N ASN A 539 27.09 18.76 11.82
CA ASN A 539 26.66 17.61 11.03
C ASN A 539 25.13 17.41 11.07
N VAL A 540 24.39 18.50 10.93
CA VAL A 540 22.92 18.51 10.98
C VAL A 540 22.37 19.08 9.69
N LEU A 541 21.41 18.35 9.09
CA LEU A 541 20.59 18.82 7.99
C LEU A 541 19.25 19.32 8.56
N ASN A 542 19.00 20.62 8.50
CA ASN A 542 17.72 21.20 8.89
C ASN A 542 16.79 21.24 7.68
N VAL A 543 15.53 20.87 7.89
CA VAL A 543 14.48 20.89 6.86
C VAL A 543 13.30 21.69 7.38
N ASN A 544 12.93 22.73 6.66
CA ASN A 544 11.77 23.58 6.98
C ASN A 544 10.48 22.79 6.81
N SER A 545 9.59 22.83 7.79
CA SER A 545 8.29 22.13 7.72
C SER A 545 7.40 22.61 6.55
N ALA A 546 7.62 23.82 6.03
CA ALA A 546 6.99 24.32 4.81
C ALA A 546 7.29 23.44 3.58
N TYR A 547 8.42 22.70 3.55
CA TYR A 547 8.76 21.69 2.56
C TYR A 547 7.63 20.66 2.34
N PHE A 548 6.83 20.37 3.37
CA PHE A 548 5.78 19.35 3.35
C PHE A 548 4.41 19.88 2.91
N SER A 549 4.16 21.17 3.05
CA SER A 549 2.82 21.78 2.94
C SER A 549 2.50 22.36 1.57
N THR A 550 3.49 22.69 0.75
CA THR A 550 3.32 23.35 -0.55
C THR A 550 3.53 22.35 -1.69
N SER A 551 2.65 22.40 -2.70
CA SER A 551 2.80 21.66 -3.94
C SER A 551 3.86 22.27 -4.86
N ASP A 552 4.08 23.58 -4.71
CA ASP A 552 5.05 24.37 -5.45
C ASP A 552 6.01 25.06 -4.45
N LEU A 553 7.28 24.69 -4.51
CA LEU A 553 8.32 25.23 -3.64
C LEU A 553 8.85 26.60 -4.14
N SER A 554 8.53 26.99 -5.38
CA SER A 554 9.00 28.25 -5.99
C SER A 554 8.56 29.50 -5.23
N GLY A 555 7.44 29.42 -4.50
CA GLY A 555 6.96 30.53 -3.66
C GLY A 555 7.69 30.68 -2.31
N LEU A 556 8.61 29.79 -1.95
CA LEU A 556 9.32 29.80 -0.67
C LEU A 556 10.72 30.40 -0.74
N GLN A 557 11.27 30.51 -1.94
CA GLN A 557 12.59 31.13 -2.19
C GLN A 557 12.52 32.05 -3.41
N GLU A 558 13.11 33.23 -3.31
CA GLU A 558 13.21 34.18 -4.44
C GLU A 558 14.20 33.72 -5.51
N ASN A 559 15.18 32.85 -5.16
CA ASN A 559 16.19 32.30 -6.08
C ASN A 559 16.29 30.79 -5.88
N LEU A 560 15.80 30.01 -6.85
CA LEU A 560 15.73 28.56 -6.72
C LEU A 560 16.88 27.84 -7.41
N ALA A 561 17.44 26.92 -6.62
CA ALA A 561 18.31 25.85 -7.07
C ALA A 561 17.61 24.92 -8.10
N CYS A 562 18.42 24.18 -8.81
CA CYS A 562 18.10 23.21 -9.86
C CYS A 562 16.86 22.34 -9.59
N PRO A 563 16.26 21.75 -10.58
CA PRO A 563 14.82 21.74 -10.81
C PRO A 563 14.00 21.55 -9.56
N GLN A 564 13.06 22.37 -9.41
CA GLN A 564 12.09 22.67 -8.35
C GLN A 564 11.36 21.45 -7.78
N ASP A 565 12.06 20.36 -7.52
CA ASP A 565 11.51 19.19 -6.88
C ASP A 565 12.14 18.97 -5.49
N ARG A 566 11.41 18.26 -4.66
CA ARG A 566 11.80 17.99 -3.27
C ARG A 566 13.06 17.13 -3.15
N LEU A 567 13.34 16.31 -4.15
CA LEU A 567 14.52 15.47 -4.19
C LEU A 567 15.78 16.29 -4.47
N SER A 568 15.71 17.26 -5.40
CA SER A 568 16.83 18.13 -5.72
C SER A 568 17.31 18.93 -4.51
N THR A 569 16.38 19.47 -3.72
CA THR A 569 16.69 20.20 -2.49
C THR A 569 17.45 19.32 -1.48
N ILE A 570 16.96 18.10 -1.23
CA ILE A 570 17.62 17.18 -0.31
C ILE A 570 18.99 16.73 -0.86
N LEU A 571 19.08 16.48 -2.16
CA LEU A 571 20.30 16.07 -2.82
C LEU A 571 21.37 17.16 -2.74
N HIS A 572 21.01 18.43 -2.95
CA HIS A 572 21.88 19.58 -2.80
C HIS A 572 22.53 19.63 -1.41
N GLU A 573 21.72 19.55 -0.37
CA GLU A 573 22.20 19.60 1.02
C GLU A 573 23.04 18.38 1.40
N LEU A 574 22.73 17.20 0.87
CA LEU A 574 23.51 16.01 1.10
C LEU A 574 24.84 16.03 0.33
N ILE A 575 24.96 16.80 -0.75
CA ILE A 575 26.23 17.07 -1.40
C ILE A 575 27.15 17.91 -0.49
N HIS A 576 26.62 18.94 0.18
CA HIS A 576 27.36 19.68 1.20
C HIS A 576 27.82 18.78 2.36
N TRP A 577 26.95 17.85 2.79
CA TRP A 577 27.35 16.84 3.78
C TRP A 577 28.50 15.95 3.28
N GLN A 578 28.46 15.51 2.04
CA GLN A 578 29.53 14.68 1.46
C GLN A 578 30.86 15.44 1.40
N ASP A 579 30.82 16.72 1.07
CA ASP A 579 31.99 17.59 1.08
C ASP A 579 32.54 17.80 2.50
N ALA A 580 31.66 18.01 3.47
CA ALA A 580 32.04 18.12 4.87
C ALA A 580 32.60 16.80 5.43
N LYS A 581 32.04 15.65 5.03
CA LYS A 581 32.57 14.32 5.36
C LYS A 581 33.98 14.14 4.82
N ASN A 582 34.22 14.53 3.57
CA ASN A 582 35.55 14.48 2.94
C ASN A 582 36.55 15.41 3.64
N TYR A 583 36.10 16.62 4.02
CA TYR A 583 36.94 17.56 4.75
C TYR A 583 37.35 16.97 6.11
N ARG A 584 36.39 16.44 6.90
CA ARG A 584 36.66 15.81 8.19
C ARG A 584 37.59 14.61 8.07
N ALA A 585 37.43 13.79 7.04
CA ALA A 585 38.32 12.66 6.78
C ALA A 585 39.80 13.11 6.57
N LYS A 586 39.98 14.33 6.04
CA LYS A 586 41.32 14.88 5.74
C LYS A 586 41.91 15.69 6.91
N PHE A 587 41.10 16.45 7.64
CA PHE A 587 41.54 17.43 8.63
C PHE A 587 41.06 17.13 10.06
N GLY A 588 40.22 16.09 10.27
CA GLY A 588 39.71 15.67 11.56
C GLY A 588 38.41 16.35 11.97
N SER A 589 38.33 17.67 11.93
CA SER A 589 37.13 18.43 12.34
C SER A 589 36.97 19.72 11.53
N ILE A 590 35.75 20.27 11.53
CA ILE A 590 35.46 21.61 10.98
C ILE A 590 35.33 22.54 12.18
N ASN A 591 36.35 23.31 12.48
CA ASN A 591 36.38 24.22 13.64
C ASN A 591 36.05 25.68 13.28
N ASP A 592 36.28 26.06 12.03
CA ASP A 592 35.98 27.38 11.48
C ASP A 592 35.22 27.24 10.15
N TYR A 593 34.06 27.87 10.09
CA TYR A 593 33.18 27.81 8.92
C TYR A 593 33.78 28.52 7.70
N PHE A 594 34.43 29.66 7.93
CA PHE A 594 35.03 30.46 6.82
C PHE A 594 36.23 29.73 6.22
N GLU A 595 37.07 29.11 7.07
CA GLU A 595 38.21 28.29 6.58
C GLU A 595 37.69 27.11 5.76
N TYR A 596 36.62 26.48 6.18
CA TYR A 596 35.99 25.40 5.45
C TYR A 596 35.44 25.86 4.08
N CYS A 597 34.70 26.97 4.02
CA CYS A 597 34.20 27.54 2.78
C CYS A 597 35.33 27.97 1.83
N ASP A 598 36.39 28.60 2.35
CA ASP A 598 37.58 28.96 1.58
C ASP A 598 38.27 27.73 0.97
N TYR A 599 38.32 26.65 1.72
CA TYR A 599 38.87 25.38 1.23
C TYR A 599 38.02 24.82 0.08
N LEU A 600 36.71 24.78 0.21
CA LEU A 600 35.78 24.32 -0.85
C LEU A 600 35.90 25.20 -2.10
N ASN A 601 35.90 26.53 -1.94
CA ASN A 601 36.07 27.44 -3.07
C ASN A 601 37.39 27.22 -3.83
N LYS A 602 38.49 26.99 -3.13
CA LYS A 602 39.78 26.65 -3.76
C LYS A 602 39.75 25.34 -4.57
N ILE A 603 38.93 24.38 -4.14
CA ILE A 603 38.76 23.09 -4.85
C ILE A 603 37.85 23.23 -6.06
N TYR A 604 36.78 24.01 -5.92
CA TYR A 604 35.71 24.04 -6.91
C TYR A 604 35.88 25.13 -7.95
N ALA A 605 36.56 26.25 -7.66
CA ALA A 605 36.79 27.31 -8.64
C ALA A 605 37.46 26.79 -9.95
N PRO A 606 38.50 25.98 -9.92
CA PRO A 606 39.10 25.46 -11.16
C PRO A 606 38.15 24.52 -11.92
N LYS A 607 37.24 23.85 -11.22
CA LYS A 607 36.24 22.95 -11.83
C LYS A 607 35.13 23.74 -12.52
N VAL A 608 34.65 24.82 -11.89
CA VAL A 608 33.66 25.74 -12.48
C VAL A 608 34.25 26.45 -13.70
N GLU A 609 35.49 26.96 -13.61
CA GLU A 609 36.20 27.54 -14.76
C GLU A 609 36.30 26.55 -15.93
N LYS A 610 36.59 25.28 -15.63
CA LYS A 610 36.63 24.23 -16.66
C LYS A 610 35.25 23.97 -17.28
N LEU A 611 34.17 24.04 -16.52
CA LEU A 611 32.81 23.91 -17.07
C LEU A 611 32.53 25.07 -18.05
N ILE A 612 32.81 26.31 -17.65
CA ILE A 612 32.61 27.49 -18.47
C ILE A 612 33.47 27.39 -19.76
N ASN A 613 34.74 27.02 -19.64
CA ASN A 613 35.64 26.85 -20.79
C ASN A 613 35.21 25.71 -21.74
N ASN A 614 34.48 24.72 -21.24
CA ASN A 614 33.90 23.64 -22.04
C ASN A 614 32.53 24.00 -22.66
N GLY A 615 32.11 25.27 -22.54
CA GLY A 615 30.88 25.78 -23.16
C GLY A 615 29.61 25.54 -22.36
N TYR A 616 29.70 25.15 -21.08
CA TYR A 616 28.53 25.11 -20.21
C TYR A 616 28.10 26.52 -19.86
N ASN A 617 26.83 26.85 -20.10
CA ASN A 617 26.20 28.06 -19.58
C ASN A 617 25.68 27.78 -18.16
N ILE A 618 26.18 28.48 -17.17
CA ILE A 618 25.82 28.25 -15.76
C ILE A 618 24.33 28.61 -15.50
N GLU A 619 23.78 29.58 -16.22
CA GLU A 619 22.36 29.93 -16.14
C GLU A 619 21.43 28.78 -16.56
N ASP A 620 21.88 27.91 -17.49
CA ASP A 620 21.15 26.73 -17.92
C ASP A 620 21.15 25.60 -16.85
N ILE A 621 22.00 25.69 -15.83
CA ILE A 621 22.03 24.76 -14.71
C ILE A 621 20.90 25.13 -13.73
N SER A 622 20.94 26.34 -13.19
CA SER A 622 19.89 26.94 -12.36
C SER A 622 20.12 28.45 -12.21
N GLU A 623 19.04 29.19 -11.93
CA GLU A 623 19.13 30.62 -11.59
C GLU A 623 19.97 30.83 -10.33
N TYR A 624 19.84 29.93 -9.35
CA TYR A 624 20.65 29.95 -8.13
C TYR A 624 22.15 29.79 -8.42
N ALA A 625 22.53 28.83 -9.26
CA ALA A 625 23.93 28.65 -9.66
C ALA A 625 24.51 29.93 -10.34
N PHE A 626 23.70 30.61 -11.13
CA PHE A 626 24.11 31.84 -11.79
C PHE A 626 24.32 33.00 -10.80
N GLU A 627 23.46 33.17 -9.82
CA GLU A 627 23.64 34.16 -8.75
C GLU A 627 24.87 33.81 -7.88
N CYS A 628 25.04 32.55 -7.50
CA CYS A 628 26.21 32.08 -6.76
C CYS A 628 27.54 32.31 -7.53
N LEU A 629 27.53 32.24 -8.87
CA LEU A 629 28.67 32.56 -9.68
C LEU A 629 29.06 34.05 -9.56
N LYS A 630 28.10 34.97 -9.54
CA LYS A 630 28.32 36.41 -9.33
C LYS A 630 28.94 36.69 -7.96
N ASP A 631 28.48 35.98 -6.94
CA ASP A 631 28.96 36.10 -5.56
C ASP A 631 30.23 35.31 -5.29
N LYS A 632 30.75 34.61 -6.30
CA LYS A 632 31.95 33.77 -6.24
C LYS A 632 31.88 32.61 -5.25
N ALA A 633 30.68 32.11 -4.99
CA ALA A 633 30.43 30.90 -4.22
C ALA A 633 30.55 29.67 -5.12
N MET A 634 31.80 29.29 -5.43
CA MET A 634 32.11 28.28 -6.47
C MET A 634 31.72 26.87 -6.05
N ASP A 635 31.68 26.60 -4.77
CA ASP A 635 31.18 25.35 -4.20
C ASP A 635 29.67 25.18 -4.48
N GLU A 636 28.87 26.21 -4.29
CA GLU A 636 27.44 26.23 -4.60
C GLU A 636 27.19 26.00 -6.10
N VAL A 637 27.92 26.72 -6.98
CA VAL A 637 27.81 26.54 -8.44
C VAL A 637 28.13 25.11 -8.86
N TYR A 638 29.18 24.54 -8.29
CA TYR A 638 29.59 23.18 -8.65
C TYR A 638 28.63 22.12 -8.05
N ASN A 639 28.06 22.38 -6.87
CA ASN A 639 27.09 21.49 -6.26
C ASN A 639 25.79 21.45 -7.05
N GLU A 640 25.29 22.59 -7.55
CA GLU A 640 24.17 22.65 -8.48
C GLU A 640 24.44 21.85 -9.78
N TYR A 641 25.63 21.97 -10.34
CA TYR A 641 26.04 21.14 -11.47
C TYR A 641 26.01 19.63 -11.12
N ARG A 642 26.47 19.24 -9.92
CA ARG A 642 26.42 17.85 -9.46
C ARG A 642 24.97 17.36 -9.35
N VAL A 643 24.07 18.17 -8.77
CA VAL A 643 22.64 17.88 -8.68
C VAL A 643 22.05 17.66 -10.08
N SER A 644 22.30 18.59 -11.01
CA SER A 644 21.79 18.46 -12.38
C SER A 644 22.27 17.19 -13.09
N LYS A 645 23.51 16.76 -12.83
CA LYS A 645 24.07 15.52 -13.39
C LYS A 645 23.54 14.25 -12.77
N LEU A 646 23.13 14.29 -11.51
CA LEU A 646 22.56 13.15 -10.82
C LEU A 646 21.08 12.96 -11.16
N LEU A 647 20.37 14.03 -11.47
CA LEU A 647 18.96 13.99 -11.84
C LEU A 647 18.73 13.68 -13.34
N GLY A 648 19.74 13.82 -14.19
CA GLY A 648 19.71 13.55 -15.64
C GLY A 648 19.55 14.77 -16.45
#